data_29944951a26b48a96871adc431752d54
#
_entry.id   29944951a26b48a96871adc431752d54
#
_cell.length_a   1.000
_cell.length_b   1.000
_cell.length_c   1.000
_cell.angle_alpha   90.00
_cell.angle_beta   90.00
_cell.angle_gamma   90.00
#
_symmetry.space_group_name_H-M   'P 1'
#
loop_
_entity.id
_entity.type
_entity.pdbx_description
1 polymer ?
#
loop_
_entity_poly.entity_id
_entity_poly.type
_entity_poly.pdbx_seq_one_letter_code
_entity_poly.pdbx_strand_id
1 'polypeptide(L)'
;MKSNLLTGILSLTAAFAASTTALAQNNQRGESFPRQNFNRTLRSQEIPAQLGQRLGEVAAWYDRSAQELSDLCQKEKTLRMDRQGLLHFVCEGLLPLQNAMAKAGTATGGTTAAAITVTDAFALHSKPGASKVIFLDFDGHTTTGTSWNSSFTAGASIVTPPYSTDATVSTAYSQAELDNIYSIWQRVAEDYAPFDVDVTTQDPGLEALRKTTTTDTQFGVRVCIGGSSYDWYGAGAGGVAYLNSFTWNSDTPCFVFTAQLGNGAAKYTAEAASHEAGHTFNLSHDGQVANGTTAAVGYYQGHANWAPIMGVGYYQEVTQWSKGEYPYANNLQDDVAIIAGVTGYRVDQHGDTIVNATALTGTSVSTSGIIERRTDADLFAFTTGAGTITFSAVPAAPSPNLDIQLALYDGLGNLVTSANPATLDATLSAAVTQGTYYLAVDGIGTGDALTAYNDYASLGQFSLTGTTIPVNGVAPIAVADASAPTTGIAPLAVTFSSTGSYDPDGTIAAYDWDFGDGTGSTAANPVKTYSAPGTYTASLVVVDNSGLASTADTVVIVVQNNAVLYVGNIAMTLSSNRQGYAATATVTVRNQNGALVPNATVAGRWSGLTTGTASRATGTRGTAAFTSARTRTRGTFTFTVTGITLSGYTYAPTRNVETSDSIATR
;
A
#
# COMPACT_ATOMS: atom_id res chain seq x y z
N MET A 1 7.65 23.95 -16.84
CA MET A 1 7.70 23.58 -18.25
C MET A 1 7.81 22.07 -18.38
N LYS A 2 6.73 21.35 -18.08
CA LYS A 2 6.61 19.91 -18.29
C LYS A 2 5.51 19.67 -19.35
N SER A 3 5.81 19.95 -20.64
CA SER A 3 4.89 19.69 -21.75
C SER A 3 5.12 18.36 -22.45
N ASN A 4 5.69 17.35 -21.75
CA ASN A 4 6.08 16.08 -22.37
C ASN A 4 5.74 14.86 -21.50
N LEU A 5 4.56 14.80 -20.88
CA LEU A 5 4.18 13.64 -20.08
C LEU A 5 3.55 12.47 -20.87
N LEU A 6 3.22 12.64 -22.14
CA LEU A 6 2.58 11.56 -22.93
C LEU A 6 3.35 11.04 -24.14
N THR A 7 4.54 11.55 -24.46
CA THR A 7 5.33 11.06 -25.60
C THR A 7 6.56 10.23 -25.23
N GLY A 8 6.73 9.85 -23.96
CA GLY A 8 7.93 9.18 -23.44
C GLY A 8 7.78 7.70 -23.02
N ILE A 9 6.70 7.01 -23.32
CA ILE A 9 6.49 5.60 -22.90
C ILE A 9 6.91 4.58 -23.96
N LEU A 10 7.91 4.87 -24.78
CA LEU A 10 8.58 3.82 -25.56
C LEU A 10 10.10 4.07 -25.52
N SER A 11 10.75 3.45 -24.57
CA SER A 11 12.19 3.25 -24.37
C SER A 11 12.74 3.87 -23.08
N LEU A 12 12.55 3.19 -21.95
CA LEU A 12 13.51 3.19 -20.83
C LEU A 12 13.28 1.97 -19.90
N THR A 13 13.48 0.78 -20.43
CA THR A 13 13.66 -0.45 -19.62
C THR A 13 15.13 -0.83 -19.58
N ALA A 14 16.01 0.02 -19.08
CA ALA A 14 17.39 -0.38 -18.78
C ALA A 14 18.17 0.74 -18.06
N ALA A 15 17.79 1.18 -16.86
CA ALA A 15 18.68 1.94 -15.98
C ALA A 15 18.21 2.09 -14.51
N PHE A 16 17.30 1.26 -14.00
CA PHE A 16 16.84 1.35 -12.60
C PHE A 16 17.18 0.12 -11.75
N ALA A 17 18.21 -0.62 -12.08
CA ALA A 17 18.62 -1.82 -11.32
C ALA A 17 19.79 -1.58 -10.35
N ALA A 18 20.23 -0.35 -10.12
CA ALA A 18 21.43 -0.09 -9.32
C ALA A 18 21.24 0.76 -8.05
N SER A 19 20.03 1.27 -7.76
CA SER A 19 19.81 2.04 -6.53
C SER A 19 18.79 1.46 -5.53
N THR A 20 18.13 0.35 -5.87
CA THR A 20 17.19 -0.32 -4.97
C THR A 20 17.82 -1.30 -3.98
N THR A 21 19.14 -1.54 -4.07
CA THR A 21 19.85 -2.48 -3.17
C THR A 21 20.34 -1.84 -1.86
N ALA A 22 20.27 -0.54 -1.69
CA ALA A 22 20.72 0.12 -0.46
C ALA A 22 19.63 0.33 0.59
N LEU A 23 18.35 0.33 0.21
CA LEU A 23 17.21 0.55 1.14
C LEU A 23 16.56 -0.75 1.64
N ALA A 24 16.90 -1.91 1.09
CA ALA A 24 16.28 -3.20 1.45
C ALA A 24 17.02 -3.97 2.56
N GLN A 25 18.06 -3.42 3.18
CA GLN A 25 18.90 -4.19 4.11
C GLN A 25 18.63 -3.99 5.60
N ASN A 26 17.64 -3.20 6.03
CA ASN A 26 17.54 -2.84 7.45
C ASN A 26 16.31 -3.30 8.23
N ASN A 27 15.63 -4.39 7.84
CA ASN A 27 14.57 -4.99 8.65
C ASN A 27 15.04 -6.17 9.54
N GLN A 28 16.33 -6.29 9.83
CA GLN A 28 16.87 -7.32 10.72
C GLN A 28 17.38 -6.71 12.04
N ARG A 29 16.50 -6.12 12.85
CA ARG A 29 16.86 -5.76 14.22
C ARG A 29 16.58 -6.93 15.18
N GLY A 30 17.40 -7.97 15.09
CA GLY A 30 17.51 -9.01 16.11
C GLY A 30 18.50 -8.66 17.22
N GLU A 31 19.23 -7.54 17.10
CA GLU A 31 20.21 -7.10 18.10
C GLU A 31 19.60 -6.11 19.07
N SER A 32 19.88 -6.32 20.36
CA SER A 32 19.48 -5.39 21.41
C SER A 32 20.26 -4.07 21.28
N PHE A 33 19.62 -2.93 21.56
CA PHE A 33 20.28 -1.62 21.59
C PHE A 33 21.60 -1.68 22.41
N PRO A 34 22.71 -1.10 21.92
CA PRO A 34 24.00 -1.10 22.63
C PRO A 34 23.96 -0.15 23.85
N ARG A 35 23.28 -0.58 24.91
CA ARG A 35 23.02 0.23 26.11
C ARG A 35 24.28 0.84 26.68
N GLN A 36 24.15 2.09 27.06
CA GLN A 36 25.13 2.87 27.81
C GLN A 36 24.67 3.00 29.26
N ASN A 37 25.50 3.59 30.09
CA ASN A 37 25.13 3.90 31.45
C ASN A 37 25.74 5.25 31.85
N PHE A 38 24.99 6.32 31.58
CA PHE A 38 25.40 7.67 31.93
C PHE A 38 24.72 8.12 33.23
N ASN A 39 25.43 8.92 34.02
CA ASN A 39 24.88 9.48 35.26
C ASN A 39 23.87 10.62 35.03
N ARG A 40 23.80 11.15 33.82
CA ARG A 40 22.87 12.19 33.41
C ARG A 40 22.58 12.10 31.91
N THR A 41 21.56 12.81 31.45
CA THR A 41 21.32 13.07 30.04
C THR A 41 22.44 13.91 29.44
N LEU A 42 22.92 13.57 28.24
CA LEU A 42 23.98 14.28 27.54
C LEU A 42 23.37 15.26 26.54
N ARG A 43 24.03 16.41 26.39
CA ARG A 43 23.75 17.36 25.32
C ARG A 43 24.40 16.87 24.01
N SER A 44 23.87 17.26 22.89
CA SER A 44 24.31 16.83 21.54
C SER A 44 25.84 16.91 21.39
N GLN A 45 26.46 18.02 21.73
CA GLN A 45 27.91 18.24 21.58
C GLN A 45 28.78 17.34 22.46
N GLU A 46 28.22 16.77 23.53
CA GLU A 46 28.94 15.89 24.45
C GLU A 46 28.92 14.42 23.98
N ILE A 47 27.91 14.04 23.18
CA ILE A 47 27.63 12.66 22.80
C ILE A 47 28.83 11.99 22.11
N PRO A 48 29.46 12.56 21.06
CA PRO A 48 30.56 11.87 20.38
C PRO A 48 31.74 11.59 21.31
N ALA A 49 32.11 12.55 22.15
CA ALA A 49 33.21 12.41 23.09
C ALA A 49 32.90 11.37 24.19
N GLN A 50 31.69 11.33 24.69
CA GLN A 50 31.25 10.40 25.73
C GLN A 50 31.09 8.95 25.21
N LEU A 51 30.67 8.77 23.97
CA LEU A 51 30.60 7.45 23.35
C LEU A 51 31.97 6.91 22.95
N GLY A 52 32.91 7.77 22.53
CA GLY A 52 34.26 7.37 22.14
C GLY A 52 34.25 6.27 21.09
N GLN A 53 34.85 5.11 21.41
CA GLN A 53 34.92 3.96 20.51
C GLN A 53 33.55 3.33 20.19
N ARG A 54 32.53 3.57 21.02
CA ARG A 54 31.17 3.04 20.82
C ARG A 54 30.30 3.92 19.92
N LEU A 55 30.84 5.06 19.44
CA LEU A 55 30.09 5.97 18.56
C LEU A 55 29.57 5.26 17.30
N GLY A 56 30.40 4.42 16.67
CA GLY A 56 29.99 3.67 15.48
C GLY A 56 28.91 2.62 15.75
N GLU A 57 28.97 1.96 16.91
CA GLU A 57 27.97 0.96 17.32
C GLU A 57 26.60 1.62 17.58
N VAL A 58 26.59 2.75 18.29
CA VAL A 58 25.35 3.51 18.53
C VAL A 58 24.83 4.14 17.24
N ALA A 59 25.71 4.70 16.40
CA ALA A 59 25.32 5.27 15.12
C ALA A 59 24.63 4.26 14.20
N ALA A 60 25.19 3.04 14.12
CA ALA A 60 24.64 1.95 13.32
C ALA A 60 23.21 1.56 13.74
N TRP A 61 22.88 1.68 15.04
CA TRP A 61 21.51 1.47 15.52
C TRP A 61 20.49 2.45 14.92
N TYR A 62 20.93 3.66 14.60
CA TYR A 62 20.12 4.70 13.95
C TYR A 62 20.34 4.77 12.45
N ASP A 63 20.86 3.71 11.82
CA ASP A 63 21.12 3.62 10.39
C ASP A 63 22.07 4.73 9.89
N ARG A 64 23.06 5.09 10.73
CA ARG A 64 24.05 6.14 10.48
C ARG A 64 25.47 5.62 10.64
N SER A 65 26.40 6.23 9.93
CA SER A 65 27.82 6.09 10.22
C SER A 65 28.19 6.90 11.48
N ALA A 66 29.35 6.59 12.06
CA ALA A 66 29.88 7.36 13.19
C ALA A 66 30.06 8.86 12.83
N GLN A 67 30.46 9.16 11.58
CA GLN A 67 30.62 10.53 11.10
C GLN A 67 29.28 11.23 11.00
N GLU A 68 28.25 10.61 10.41
CA GLU A 68 26.90 11.19 10.30
C GLU A 68 26.27 11.46 11.67
N LEU A 69 26.45 10.57 12.65
CA LEU A 69 25.98 10.81 14.02
C LEU A 69 26.76 11.96 14.67
N SER A 70 28.07 12.06 14.45
CA SER A 70 28.90 13.16 14.95
C SER A 70 28.46 14.49 14.34
N ASP A 71 28.22 14.53 13.03
CA ASP A 71 27.75 15.73 12.32
C ASP A 71 26.35 16.13 12.79
N LEU A 72 25.45 15.17 12.98
CA LEU A 72 24.13 15.41 13.57
C LEU A 72 24.26 16.05 14.95
N CYS A 73 25.11 15.52 15.82
CA CYS A 73 25.36 16.07 17.15
C CYS A 73 25.92 17.50 17.13
N GLN A 74 26.66 17.89 16.10
CA GLN A 74 27.17 19.24 15.93
C GLN A 74 26.11 20.23 15.44
N LYS A 75 25.24 19.76 14.53
CA LYS A 75 24.19 20.58 13.92
C LYS A 75 22.99 20.75 14.85
N GLU A 76 22.54 19.67 15.49
CA GLU A 76 21.30 19.58 16.25
C GLU A 76 21.51 19.88 17.75
N LYS A 77 21.31 21.13 18.15
CA LYS A 77 21.48 21.54 19.56
C LYS A 77 20.40 20.99 20.49
N THR A 78 19.27 20.59 19.97
CA THR A 78 18.12 20.04 20.70
C THR A 78 18.16 18.53 20.82
N LEU A 79 19.04 17.86 20.07
CA LEU A 79 19.31 16.44 20.25
C LEU A 79 19.90 16.17 21.64
N ARG A 80 19.42 15.13 22.27
CA ARG A 80 19.89 14.66 23.59
C ARG A 80 20.15 13.16 23.53
N MET A 81 20.98 12.70 24.44
CA MET A 81 21.13 11.28 24.70
C MET A 81 20.78 11.01 26.17
N ASP A 82 19.89 10.09 26.39
CA ASP A 82 19.43 9.72 27.70
C ASP A 82 20.48 8.93 28.51
N ARG A 83 20.15 8.58 29.74
CA ARG A 83 21.07 7.81 30.62
C ARG A 83 21.39 6.43 30.09
N GLN A 84 20.56 5.86 29.23
CA GLN A 84 20.74 4.53 28.65
C GLN A 84 21.42 4.58 27.26
N GLY A 85 21.69 5.77 26.74
CA GLY A 85 22.35 6.00 25.45
C GLY A 85 21.38 6.17 24.29
N LEU A 86 20.08 6.26 24.53
CA LEU A 86 19.08 6.48 23.49
C LEU A 86 18.99 7.96 23.12
N LEU A 87 18.90 8.21 21.81
CA LEU A 87 18.76 9.56 21.25
C LEU A 87 17.29 10.01 21.26
N HIS A 88 17.06 11.24 21.67
CA HIS A 88 15.76 11.88 21.60
C HIS A 88 15.91 13.36 21.26
N PHE A 89 14.88 13.91 20.64
CA PHE A 89 14.79 15.35 20.42
C PHE A 89 13.95 16.03 21.48
N VAL A 90 14.24 17.32 21.67
CA VAL A 90 13.51 18.25 22.54
C VAL A 90 13.08 19.40 21.67
N CYS A 91 11.85 19.39 21.23
CA CYS A 91 11.37 20.31 20.22
C CYS A 91 10.81 21.58 20.87
N GLU A 92 11.10 22.73 20.28
CA GLU A 92 10.71 24.01 20.85
C GLU A 92 9.19 24.22 20.73
N GLY A 93 8.58 24.64 21.84
CA GLY A 93 7.21 25.14 21.82
C GLY A 93 7.15 26.61 21.35
N LEU A 94 5.97 27.17 21.39
CA LEU A 94 5.78 28.59 21.10
C LEU A 94 6.55 29.46 22.08
N LEU A 95 7.13 30.57 21.60
CA LEU A 95 7.71 31.60 22.48
C LEU A 95 6.62 32.11 23.44
N PRO A 96 7.00 32.56 24.67
CA PRO A 96 6.01 32.92 25.69
C PRO A 96 4.97 33.97 25.25
N LEU A 97 5.38 34.96 24.46
CA LEU A 97 4.44 35.94 23.91
C LEU A 97 3.52 35.35 22.87
N GLN A 98 4.05 34.50 21.98
CA GLN A 98 3.28 33.80 20.94
C GLN A 98 2.31 32.81 21.56
N ASN A 99 2.73 32.08 22.59
CA ASN A 99 1.87 31.16 23.34
C ASN A 99 0.70 31.90 24.00
N ALA A 100 0.92 33.08 24.57
CA ALA A 100 -0.12 33.91 25.12
C ALA A 100 -1.09 34.46 24.06
N MET A 101 -0.59 34.87 22.89
CA MET A 101 -1.41 35.33 21.75
C MET A 101 -2.23 34.22 21.13
N ALA A 102 -1.64 33.05 20.96
CA ALA A 102 -2.33 31.85 20.47
C ALA A 102 -3.50 31.45 21.37
N LYS A 103 -3.28 31.48 22.67
CA LYS A 103 -4.32 31.25 23.69
C LYS A 103 -5.48 32.25 23.60
N ALA A 104 -5.22 33.51 23.20
CA ALA A 104 -6.25 34.54 23.06
C ALA A 104 -7.04 34.45 21.76
N GLY A 105 -6.52 33.74 20.71
CA GLY A 105 -7.08 33.66 19.36
C GLY A 105 -8.05 32.50 19.13
N THR A 106 -8.25 31.61 20.09
CA THR A 106 -9.02 30.37 19.94
C THR A 106 -10.57 30.52 19.91
N ALA A 107 -11.09 31.72 19.64
CA ALA A 107 -12.53 31.98 19.61
C ALA A 107 -13.01 32.49 18.23
N THR A 108 -12.82 31.75 17.15
CA THR A 108 -13.55 32.00 15.89
C THR A 108 -14.16 30.73 15.37
N GLY A 109 -15.52 30.67 15.51
CA GLY A 109 -16.33 29.56 15.11
C GLY A 109 -16.26 29.29 13.61
N GLY A 110 -16.00 28.04 13.28
CA GLY A 110 -16.23 27.46 11.96
C GLY A 110 -17.70 27.11 11.76
N THR A 111 -18.10 27.06 10.50
CA THR A 111 -19.43 26.73 9.98
C THR A 111 -20.02 25.48 10.62
N THR A 112 -21.33 25.47 10.81
CA THR A 112 -22.18 24.44 11.42
C THR A 112 -22.10 23.07 10.70
N ALA A 113 -21.00 22.35 10.88
CA ALA A 113 -21.01 20.90 10.79
C ALA A 113 -21.75 20.34 12.03
N ALA A 114 -22.37 19.17 11.94
CA ALA A 114 -22.96 18.53 13.09
C ALA A 114 -21.90 18.40 14.20
N ALA A 115 -22.26 18.79 15.44
CA ALA A 115 -21.34 18.74 16.58
C ALA A 115 -20.83 17.30 16.76
N ILE A 116 -19.50 17.13 16.79
CA ILE A 116 -18.90 15.81 17.03
C ILE A 116 -19.19 15.36 18.47
N THR A 117 -19.58 14.10 18.63
CA THR A 117 -19.80 13.54 19.97
C THR A 117 -18.49 13.05 20.58
N VAL A 118 -18.45 12.84 21.90
CA VAL A 118 -17.28 12.23 22.58
C VAL A 118 -16.95 10.87 21.96
N THR A 119 -17.96 10.04 21.73
CA THR A 119 -17.76 8.70 21.14
C THR A 119 -17.12 8.79 19.76
N ASP A 120 -17.56 9.71 18.92
CA ASP A 120 -17.02 9.88 17.57
C ASP A 120 -15.60 10.46 17.60
N ALA A 121 -15.34 11.44 18.48
CA ALA A 121 -14.04 12.08 18.61
C ALA A 121 -12.91 11.10 19.05
N PHE A 122 -13.27 10.02 19.77
CA PHE A 122 -12.35 8.97 20.22
C PHE A 122 -12.47 7.67 19.43
N ALA A 123 -13.04 7.73 18.21
CA ALA A 123 -13.14 6.61 17.29
C ALA A 123 -12.78 6.99 15.85
N LEU A 124 -11.92 8.01 15.68
CA LEU A 124 -11.50 8.51 14.37
C LEU A 124 -10.40 7.61 13.81
N HIS A 125 -10.47 7.34 12.50
CA HIS A 125 -9.49 6.56 11.76
C HIS A 125 -9.26 7.18 10.39
N SER A 126 -8.00 7.39 10.01
CA SER A 126 -7.63 7.84 8.66
C SER A 126 -7.56 6.69 7.66
N LYS A 127 -7.24 5.48 8.15
CA LYS A 127 -7.18 4.25 7.35
C LYS A 127 -7.52 3.02 8.19
N PRO A 128 -8.82 2.76 8.44
CA PRO A 128 -9.23 1.59 9.22
C PRO A 128 -8.63 0.29 8.68
N GLY A 129 -8.04 -0.51 9.57
CA GLY A 129 -7.46 -1.80 9.22
C GLY A 129 -6.01 -1.75 8.72
N ALA A 130 -5.36 -0.59 8.67
CA ALA A 130 -3.92 -0.53 8.45
C ALA A 130 -3.16 -1.25 9.56
N SER A 131 -2.05 -1.88 9.21
CA SER A 131 -1.23 -2.62 10.17
C SER A 131 -0.26 -1.73 10.96
N LYS A 132 -0.08 -0.48 10.53
CA LYS A 132 0.71 0.53 11.22
C LYS A 132 -0.21 1.57 11.82
N VAL A 133 0.14 2.08 13.01
CA VAL A 133 -0.74 2.98 13.75
C VAL A 133 0.04 4.16 14.35
N ILE A 134 -0.51 5.36 14.18
CA ILE A 134 -0.17 6.55 14.96
C ILE A 134 -1.38 6.85 15.83
N PHE A 135 -1.28 6.54 17.11
CA PHE A 135 -2.37 6.73 18.07
C PHE A 135 -2.24 8.10 18.76
N LEU A 136 -3.16 8.99 18.45
CA LEU A 136 -3.28 10.30 19.09
C LEU A 136 -4.06 10.15 20.41
N ASP A 137 -3.35 10.07 21.50
CA ASP A 137 -3.87 9.81 22.83
C ASP A 137 -4.24 11.13 23.52
N PHE A 138 -5.54 11.45 23.55
CA PHE A 138 -6.09 12.68 24.12
C PHE A 138 -6.75 12.47 25.49
N ASP A 139 -7.03 11.23 25.90
CA ASP A 139 -7.80 10.93 27.11
C ASP A 139 -6.91 10.77 28.37
N GLY A 140 -5.61 10.99 28.18
CA GLY A 140 -4.61 10.93 29.23
C GLY A 140 -3.98 9.56 29.40
N HIS A 141 -2.70 9.54 29.73
CA HIS A 141 -1.89 8.33 29.78
C HIS A 141 -0.97 8.27 30.99
N THR A 142 -0.80 7.06 31.53
CA THR A 142 0.23 6.79 32.55
C THR A 142 1.35 5.94 31.97
N THR A 143 2.43 6.58 31.57
CA THR A 143 3.61 5.93 31.04
C THR A 143 4.44 5.28 32.16
N THR A 144 4.74 3.98 32.04
CA THR A 144 5.52 3.23 33.02
C THR A 144 6.52 2.29 32.33
N GLY A 145 7.67 2.08 32.96
CA GLY A 145 8.65 1.07 32.53
C GLY A 145 9.43 1.41 31.27
N THR A 146 9.29 2.61 30.74
CA THR A 146 9.97 3.07 29.54
C THR A 146 11.33 3.72 29.85
N SER A 147 12.07 4.05 28.78
CA SER A 147 13.31 4.83 28.91
C SER A 147 13.06 6.24 29.45
N TRP A 148 11.90 6.81 29.20
CA TRP A 148 11.49 8.09 29.82
C TRP A 148 11.46 7.99 31.34
N ASN A 149 10.82 6.96 31.88
CA ASN A 149 10.74 6.76 33.33
C ASN A 149 12.12 6.59 33.96
N SER A 150 12.95 5.72 33.39
CA SER A 150 14.28 5.44 33.95
C SER A 150 15.24 6.64 33.84
N SER A 151 15.14 7.43 32.79
CA SER A 151 16.08 8.54 32.51
C SER A 151 15.66 9.85 33.18
N PHE A 152 14.36 10.13 33.33
CA PHE A 152 13.88 11.45 33.76
C PHE A 152 13.17 11.47 35.10
N THR A 153 12.48 10.37 35.50
CA THR A 153 11.71 10.33 36.76
C THR A 153 12.23 9.31 37.77
N ALA A 154 13.46 8.84 37.59
CA ALA A 154 14.07 7.81 38.44
C ALA A 154 13.20 6.53 38.57
N GLY A 155 12.47 6.17 37.51
CA GLY A 155 11.58 5.02 37.45
C GLY A 155 10.14 5.28 37.90
N ALA A 156 9.82 6.48 38.37
CA ALA A 156 8.43 6.82 38.70
C ALA A 156 7.57 6.95 37.43
N SER A 157 6.29 6.70 37.58
CA SER A 157 5.30 6.87 36.51
C SER A 157 5.25 8.33 36.02
N ILE A 158 5.07 8.49 34.71
CA ILE A 158 4.79 9.78 34.09
C ILE A 158 3.30 9.82 33.79
N VAL A 159 2.60 10.81 34.36
CA VAL A 159 1.17 10.99 34.13
C VAL A 159 0.97 12.15 33.18
N THR A 160 0.46 11.87 31.99
CA THR A 160 -0.05 12.89 31.05
C THR A 160 -1.52 13.08 31.33
N PRO A 161 -1.98 14.27 31.71
CA PRO A 161 -3.40 14.53 31.89
C PRO A 161 -4.13 14.49 30.54
N PRO A 162 -5.46 14.28 30.53
CA PRO A 162 -6.28 14.45 29.34
C PRO A 162 -6.04 15.81 28.66
N TYR A 163 -6.21 15.83 27.34
CA TYR A 163 -6.17 17.07 26.57
C TYR A 163 -7.18 18.09 27.12
N SER A 164 -6.74 19.32 27.30
CA SER A 164 -7.60 20.42 27.68
C SER A 164 -7.09 21.74 27.12
N THR A 165 -8.00 22.64 26.82
CA THR A 165 -7.72 24.01 26.38
C THR A 165 -7.75 25.01 27.51
N ASP A 166 -8.16 24.61 28.69
CA ASP A 166 -8.14 25.43 29.90
C ASP A 166 -7.24 24.81 30.99
N ALA A 167 -6.99 25.58 32.04
CA ALA A 167 -6.13 25.12 33.14
C ALA A 167 -6.90 24.26 34.16
N THR A 168 -8.19 24.07 33.98
CA THR A 168 -9.04 23.26 34.85
C THR A 168 -9.16 21.86 34.26
N VAL A 169 -8.56 20.86 34.92
CA VAL A 169 -8.74 19.47 34.53
C VAL A 169 -10.21 19.10 34.75
N SER A 170 -10.99 19.14 33.68
CA SER A 170 -12.36 18.66 33.68
C SER A 170 -12.38 17.14 33.40
N THR A 171 -13.29 16.42 34.00
CA THR A 171 -13.54 15.02 33.67
C THR A 171 -14.43 14.82 32.44
N ALA A 172 -14.87 15.93 31.83
CA ALA A 172 -15.71 15.94 30.64
C ALA A 172 -15.18 16.96 29.63
N TYR A 173 -15.10 16.58 28.37
CA TYR A 173 -14.71 17.48 27.28
C TYR A 173 -15.81 18.46 26.94
N SER A 174 -15.45 19.71 26.75
CA SER A 174 -16.32 20.72 26.14
C SER A 174 -16.45 20.47 24.63
N GLN A 175 -17.49 21.01 23.98
CA GLN A 175 -17.63 20.90 22.53
C GLN A 175 -16.43 21.51 21.79
N ALA A 176 -15.89 22.63 22.28
CA ALA A 176 -14.71 23.27 21.70
C ALA A 176 -13.45 22.37 21.77
N GLU A 177 -13.29 21.58 22.81
CA GLU A 177 -12.20 20.60 22.93
C GLU A 177 -12.41 19.43 21.99
N LEU A 178 -13.64 18.93 21.84
CA LEU A 178 -13.97 17.88 20.87
C LEU A 178 -13.72 18.35 19.42
N ASP A 179 -14.14 19.56 19.09
CA ASP A 179 -13.90 20.18 17.78
C ASP A 179 -12.39 20.36 17.52
N ASN A 180 -11.61 20.71 18.55
CA ASN A 180 -10.16 20.78 18.45
C ASN A 180 -9.53 19.40 18.28
N ILE A 181 -9.95 18.38 19.02
CA ILE A 181 -9.47 16.98 18.85
C ILE A 181 -9.71 16.53 17.42
N TYR A 182 -10.91 16.78 16.89
CA TYR A 182 -11.24 16.46 15.49
C TYR A 182 -10.34 17.21 14.51
N SER A 183 -10.14 18.51 14.72
CA SER A 183 -9.27 19.33 13.86
C SER A 183 -7.80 18.91 13.93
N ILE A 184 -7.31 18.52 15.12
CA ILE A 184 -5.93 18.00 15.29
C ILE A 184 -5.80 16.69 14.50
N TRP A 185 -6.75 15.77 14.68
CA TRP A 185 -6.75 14.50 13.97
C TRP A 185 -6.78 14.69 12.45
N GLN A 186 -7.64 15.57 11.91
CA GLN A 186 -7.72 15.85 10.47
C GLN A 186 -6.37 16.31 9.90
N ARG A 187 -5.67 17.21 10.60
CA ARG A 187 -4.36 17.73 10.17
C ARG A 187 -3.30 16.64 10.15
N VAL A 188 -3.17 15.89 11.25
CA VAL A 188 -2.20 14.79 11.33
C VAL A 188 -2.56 13.68 10.33
N ALA A 189 -3.85 13.38 10.14
CA ALA A 189 -4.30 12.40 9.15
C ALA A 189 -3.96 12.81 7.71
N GLU A 190 -3.96 14.12 7.40
CA GLU A 190 -3.53 14.62 6.10
C GLU A 190 -2.02 14.51 5.90
N ASP A 191 -1.21 14.87 6.91
CA ASP A 191 0.25 14.74 6.84
C ASP A 191 0.71 13.31 6.55
N TYR A 192 -0.05 12.32 7.03
CA TYR A 192 0.22 10.91 6.86
C TYR A 192 -0.67 10.23 5.79
N ALA A 193 -1.51 10.96 5.07
CA ALA A 193 -2.44 10.41 4.07
C ALA A 193 -1.76 9.56 2.98
N PRO A 194 -0.54 9.89 2.50
CA PRO A 194 0.15 9.11 1.47
C PRO A 194 0.58 7.71 1.91
N PHE A 195 0.63 7.44 3.23
CA PHE A 195 1.27 6.26 3.79
C PHE A 195 0.27 5.19 4.24
N ASP A 196 0.73 3.93 4.27
CA ASP A 196 -0.05 2.80 4.78
C ASP A 196 -0.02 2.75 6.32
N VAL A 197 -0.59 3.80 6.93
CA VAL A 197 -0.68 3.98 8.38
C VAL A 197 -2.06 4.53 8.75
N ASP A 198 -2.61 4.08 9.87
CA ASP A 198 -3.84 4.61 10.45
C ASP A 198 -3.50 5.65 11.52
N VAL A 199 -3.84 6.91 11.28
CA VAL A 199 -3.87 7.94 12.32
C VAL A 199 -5.21 7.84 13.02
N THR A 200 -5.21 7.44 14.29
CA THR A 200 -6.44 7.15 15.03
C THR A 200 -6.46 7.83 16.40
N THR A 201 -7.66 8.14 16.87
CA THR A 201 -7.92 8.56 18.24
C THR A 201 -8.47 7.42 19.10
N GLN A 202 -8.74 6.26 18.49
CA GLN A 202 -9.17 5.06 19.22
C GLN A 202 -7.94 4.30 19.72
N ASP A 203 -7.94 3.93 21.01
CA ASP A 203 -6.85 3.10 21.57
C ASP A 203 -6.77 1.75 20.83
N PRO A 204 -5.69 1.49 20.08
CA PRO A 204 -5.54 0.26 19.30
C PRO A 204 -5.08 -0.93 20.16
N GLY A 205 -4.85 -0.71 21.45
CA GLY A 205 -4.28 -1.69 22.38
C GLY A 205 -2.75 -1.79 22.32
N LEU A 206 -2.18 -2.28 23.39
CA LEU A 206 -0.73 -2.34 23.60
C LEU A 206 0.03 -3.08 22.49
N GLU A 207 -0.51 -4.18 21.98
CA GLU A 207 0.18 -5.01 20.98
C GLU A 207 0.30 -4.27 19.63
N ALA A 208 -0.62 -3.40 19.29
CA ALA A 208 -0.56 -2.59 18.08
C ALA A 208 0.43 -1.40 18.18
N LEU A 209 0.98 -1.13 19.37
CA LEU A 209 1.90 -0.03 19.65
C LEU A 209 3.34 -0.50 19.86
N ARG A 210 3.64 -1.78 19.58
CA ARG A 210 5.00 -2.32 19.75
C ARG A 210 5.32 -3.37 18.70
N LYS A 211 6.53 -3.35 18.18
CA LYS A 211 7.04 -4.38 17.27
C LYS A 211 7.66 -5.51 18.06
N THR A 212 6.94 -6.60 18.25
CA THR A 212 7.34 -7.71 19.14
C THR A 212 8.42 -8.61 18.54
N THR A 213 8.45 -8.74 17.20
CA THR A 213 9.43 -9.55 16.46
C THR A 213 9.84 -8.85 15.16
N THR A 214 10.87 -9.35 14.49
CA THR A 214 11.28 -8.86 13.16
C THR A 214 10.24 -9.10 12.07
N THR A 215 9.40 -10.11 12.23
CA THR A 215 8.31 -10.47 11.30
C THR A 215 6.96 -9.86 11.69
N ASP A 216 6.92 -9.14 12.80
CA ASP A 216 5.72 -8.45 13.24
C ASP A 216 5.37 -7.33 12.26
N THR A 217 4.17 -7.40 11.71
CA THR A 217 3.64 -6.41 10.76
C THR A 217 2.71 -5.39 11.39
N GLN A 218 2.22 -5.65 12.61
CA GLN A 218 1.30 -4.77 13.34
C GLN A 218 2.05 -4.06 14.47
N PHE A 219 2.33 -2.78 14.30
CA PHE A 219 3.01 -1.95 15.29
C PHE A 219 2.75 -0.47 15.05
N GLY A 220 3.13 0.38 16.00
CA GLY A 220 2.88 1.81 15.90
C GLY A 220 3.50 2.60 17.02
N VAL A 221 3.03 3.84 17.17
CA VAL A 221 3.46 4.75 18.21
C VAL A 221 2.26 5.45 18.85
N ARG A 222 2.34 5.67 20.15
CA ARG A 222 1.45 6.53 20.92
C ARG A 222 2.01 7.96 20.95
N VAL A 223 1.17 8.93 20.62
CA VAL A 223 1.43 10.36 20.77
C VAL A 223 0.61 10.85 21.95
N CYS A 224 1.22 11.00 23.12
CA CYS A 224 0.53 11.51 24.31
C CYS A 224 0.34 13.01 24.21
N ILE A 225 -0.89 13.48 24.10
CA ILE A 225 -1.23 14.89 23.86
C ILE A 225 -1.87 15.51 25.09
N GLY A 226 -1.12 16.30 25.85
CA GLY A 226 -1.62 16.94 27.07
C GLY A 226 -0.54 17.44 28.00
N GLY A 227 -0.93 18.11 29.04
CA GLY A 227 -0.05 18.55 30.13
C GLY A 227 1.01 19.57 29.75
N SER A 228 2.05 19.61 30.57
CA SER A 228 3.18 20.54 30.41
C SER A 228 4.52 19.79 30.46
N SER A 229 5.48 20.22 29.65
CA SER A 229 6.86 19.71 29.70
C SER A 229 7.53 19.92 31.07
N TYR A 230 7.06 20.86 31.85
CA TYR A 230 7.56 21.11 33.20
C TYR A 230 7.06 20.08 34.23
N ASP A 231 6.03 19.28 33.91
CA ASP A 231 5.47 18.31 34.86
C ASP A 231 6.45 17.17 35.18
N TRP A 232 7.28 16.79 34.22
CA TRP A 232 8.25 15.72 34.40
C TRP A 232 9.57 15.89 33.62
N TYR A 233 9.55 16.51 32.44
CA TYR A 233 10.75 16.70 31.63
C TYR A 233 11.66 17.81 32.21
N GLY A 234 11.06 18.81 32.83
CA GLY A 234 11.76 19.83 33.60
C GLY A 234 12.38 20.97 32.75
N ALA A 235 12.04 21.06 31.46
CA ALA A 235 12.48 22.15 30.56
C ALA A 235 11.33 22.52 29.62
N GLY A 236 11.36 23.75 29.08
CA GLY A 236 10.37 24.20 28.10
C GLY A 236 10.52 23.41 26.79
N ALA A 237 9.47 22.72 26.38
CA ALA A 237 9.39 21.97 25.12
C ALA A 237 7.96 21.95 24.61
N GLY A 238 7.75 22.01 23.30
CA GLY A 238 6.47 21.72 22.64
C GLY A 238 6.20 20.24 22.54
N GLY A 239 7.27 19.44 22.32
CA GLY A 239 7.22 18.00 22.31
C GLY A 239 8.57 17.35 22.58
N VAL A 240 8.56 16.05 22.78
CA VAL A 240 9.76 15.21 22.89
C VAL A 240 9.50 13.82 22.29
N ALA A 241 10.45 13.31 21.52
CA ALA A 241 10.37 11.99 20.94
C ALA A 241 11.73 11.27 20.93
N TYR A 242 11.73 9.96 21.16
CA TYR A 242 12.88 9.13 20.88
C TYR A 242 13.00 8.88 19.37
N LEU A 243 14.22 9.02 18.84
CA LEU A 243 14.51 8.67 17.46
C LEU A 243 14.24 7.20 17.21
N ASN A 244 13.60 6.90 16.06
CA ASN A 244 13.42 5.55 15.57
C ASN A 244 12.58 4.64 16.49
N SER A 245 11.77 5.23 17.39
CA SER A 245 10.98 4.47 18.36
C SER A 245 9.73 3.81 17.78
N PHE A 246 9.31 4.16 16.57
CA PHE A 246 8.14 3.56 15.89
C PHE A 246 8.22 2.03 15.77
N THR A 247 9.45 1.50 15.69
CA THR A 247 9.71 0.07 15.52
C THR A 247 10.21 -0.62 16.80
N TRP A 248 10.03 -0.01 17.98
CA TRP A 248 10.49 -0.61 19.22
C TRP A 248 9.52 -1.67 19.76
N ASN A 249 10.06 -2.62 20.54
CA ASN A 249 9.26 -3.63 21.23
C ASN A 249 8.79 -3.10 22.60
N SER A 250 8.30 -1.88 22.62
CA SER A 250 7.74 -1.24 23.83
C SER A 250 6.82 -0.10 23.42
N ASP A 251 5.72 0.08 24.11
CA ASP A 251 4.90 1.31 24.00
C ASP A 251 5.70 2.44 24.68
N THR A 252 6.57 3.08 23.90
CA THR A 252 7.36 4.23 24.32
C THR A 252 6.83 5.45 23.60
N PRO A 253 5.94 6.23 24.24
CA PRO A 253 5.27 7.32 23.56
C PRO A 253 6.23 8.47 23.20
N CYS A 254 5.88 9.24 22.18
CA CYS A 254 6.28 10.64 22.10
C CYS A 254 5.24 11.51 22.80
N PHE A 255 5.64 12.70 23.20
CA PHE A 255 4.80 13.60 23.98
C PHE A 255 4.65 14.96 23.29
N VAL A 256 3.45 15.48 23.32
CA VAL A 256 3.06 16.82 22.83
C VAL A 256 2.46 17.60 23.99
N PHE A 257 3.17 18.64 24.40
CA PHE A 257 2.85 19.40 25.60
C PHE A 257 1.97 20.60 25.27
N THR A 258 0.68 20.43 25.43
CA THR A 258 -0.34 21.43 25.05
C THR A 258 -0.18 22.77 25.74
N ALA A 259 0.33 22.80 26.97
CA ALA A 259 0.60 24.04 27.70
C ALA A 259 1.61 24.97 27.00
N GLN A 260 2.53 24.42 26.20
CA GLN A 260 3.52 25.15 25.42
C GLN A 260 3.08 25.42 23.98
N LEU A 261 1.86 25.01 23.59
CA LEU A 261 1.33 25.04 22.23
C LEU A 261 0.00 25.82 22.17
N GLY A 262 -0.03 27.04 22.69
CA GLY A 262 -1.24 27.86 22.72
C GLY A 262 -2.32 27.30 23.64
N ASN A 263 -1.94 26.53 24.65
CA ASN A 263 -2.85 25.81 25.56
C ASN A 263 -3.78 24.85 24.80
N GLY A 264 -3.20 24.03 23.92
CA GLY A 264 -3.92 23.05 23.12
C GLY A 264 -4.57 23.60 21.86
N ALA A 265 -4.14 24.75 21.35
CA ALA A 265 -4.63 25.27 20.08
C ALA A 265 -4.41 24.25 18.95
N ALA A 266 -5.47 23.92 18.21
CA ALA A 266 -5.52 22.77 17.32
C ALA A 266 -4.37 22.74 16.30
N LYS A 267 -4.09 23.87 15.61
CA LYS A 267 -3.01 23.93 14.63
C LYS A 267 -1.65 23.59 15.25
N TYR A 268 -1.26 24.27 16.33
CA TYR A 268 0.06 24.08 16.93
C TYR A 268 0.24 22.68 17.53
N THR A 269 -0.84 22.14 18.09
CA THR A 269 -0.86 20.77 18.64
C THR A 269 -0.71 19.73 17.53
N ALA A 270 -1.37 19.93 16.39
CA ALA A 270 -1.29 19.03 15.23
C ALA A 270 0.13 19.05 14.61
N GLU A 271 0.66 20.25 14.34
CA GLU A 271 2.02 20.40 13.80
C GLU A 271 3.06 19.71 14.71
N ALA A 272 2.95 19.92 16.04
CA ALA A 272 3.81 19.23 16.98
C ALA A 272 3.58 17.71 16.97
N ALA A 273 2.35 17.23 16.84
CA ALA A 273 2.06 15.79 16.81
C ALA A 273 2.65 15.10 15.57
N SER A 274 2.51 15.70 14.39
CA SER A 274 3.12 15.20 13.15
C SER A 274 4.64 15.22 13.23
N HIS A 275 5.22 16.28 13.78
CA HIS A 275 6.66 16.46 13.98
C HIS A 275 7.24 15.41 14.94
N GLU A 276 6.65 15.23 16.13
CA GLU A 276 7.14 14.25 17.12
C GLU A 276 6.96 12.82 16.62
N ALA A 277 5.87 12.51 15.93
CA ALA A 277 5.69 11.22 15.27
C ALA A 277 6.75 11.02 14.17
N GLY A 278 7.14 12.06 13.43
CA GLY A 278 8.22 12.06 12.45
C GLY A 278 9.57 11.62 13.05
N HIS A 279 9.92 12.10 14.23
CA HIS A 279 11.13 11.66 14.94
C HIS A 279 11.11 10.16 15.23
N THR A 280 9.94 9.58 15.51
CA THR A 280 9.84 8.14 15.75
C THR A 280 10.17 7.30 14.54
N PHE A 281 10.09 7.85 13.31
CA PHE A 281 10.57 7.26 12.06
C PHE A 281 12.06 7.53 11.78
N ASN A 282 12.82 8.16 12.68
CA ASN A 282 14.24 8.53 12.54
C ASN A 282 14.47 9.83 11.75
N LEU A 283 13.46 10.68 11.60
CA LEU A 283 13.62 11.99 10.98
C LEU A 283 14.32 12.97 11.94
N SER A 284 15.20 13.80 11.39
CA SER A 284 15.88 14.90 12.08
C SER A 284 15.23 16.23 11.71
N HIS A 285 15.57 17.29 12.43
CA HIS A 285 15.02 18.61 12.12
C HIS A 285 15.45 19.15 10.77
N ASP A 286 14.55 19.88 10.15
CA ASP A 286 14.78 20.72 8.99
C ASP A 286 15.15 22.14 9.44
N GLY A 287 16.40 22.47 9.30
CA GLY A 287 16.98 23.77 9.64
C GLY A 287 17.74 24.38 8.48
N GLN A 288 18.48 25.46 8.72
CA GLN A 288 19.33 26.09 7.72
C GLN A 288 20.75 26.25 8.23
N VAL A 289 21.73 26.07 7.33
CA VAL A 289 23.12 26.49 7.59
C VAL A 289 23.27 27.99 7.46
N ALA A 290 24.25 28.56 8.15
CA ALA A 290 24.59 29.99 7.99
C ALA A 290 25.01 30.30 6.54
N ASN A 291 24.57 31.45 6.00
CA ASN A 291 24.82 31.85 4.62
C ASN A 291 25.59 33.16 4.45
N GLY A 292 26.28 33.62 5.48
CA GLY A 292 27.02 34.90 5.50
C GLY A 292 26.16 36.13 5.82
N THR A 293 24.86 36.09 5.66
CA THR A 293 23.91 37.15 6.03
C THR A 293 22.95 36.73 7.13
N THR A 294 22.66 35.41 7.23
CA THR A 294 21.74 34.81 8.20
C THR A 294 22.49 33.79 9.04
N ALA A 295 22.28 33.78 10.35
CA ALA A 295 22.81 32.75 11.24
C ALA A 295 22.15 31.39 10.96
N ALA A 296 22.85 30.29 11.28
CA ALA A 296 22.27 28.97 11.25
C ALA A 296 21.07 28.87 12.20
N VAL A 297 19.99 28.21 11.74
CA VAL A 297 18.80 27.92 12.54
C VAL A 297 18.57 26.42 12.60
N GLY A 298 18.22 25.91 13.78
CA GLY A 298 17.93 24.48 13.95
C GLY A 298 16.57 24.06 13.39
N TYR A 299 15.64 25.01 13.33
CA TYR A 299 14.28 24.82 12.83
C TYR A 299 13.96 25.87 11.79
N TYR A 300 13.71 25.45 10.57
CA TYR A 300 13.32 26.36 9.50
C TYR A 300 11.83 26.70 9.62
N GLN A 301 11.51 28.00 9.65
CA GLN A 301 10.13 28.50 9.77
C GLN A 301 9.41 28.63 8.43
N GLY A 302 10.05 28.15 7.37
CA GLY A 302 9.50 28.24 6.03
C GLY A 302 9.67 29.60 5.36
N HIS A 303 9.05 29.74 4.22
CA HIS A 303 8.99 30.97 3.42
C HIS A 303 7.70 30.99 2.60
N ALA A 304 7.31 32.14 2.10
CA ALA A 304 6.00 32.36 1.47
C ALA A 304 4.87 31.85 2.40
N ASN A 305 4.13 30.81 2.00
CA ASN A 305 3.10 30.18 2.80
C ASN A 305 3.43 28.72 3.18
N TRP A 306 4.68 28.29 2.98
CA TRP A 306 5.13 26.90 3.16
C TRP A 306 6.18 26.75 4.26
N ALA A 307 6.15 25.63 4.97
CA ALA A 307 7.21 25.17 5.85
C ALA A 307 7.34 23.64 5.84
N PRO A 308 8.56 23.09 6.12
CA PRO A 308 8.70 21.66 6.33
C PRO A 308 8.12 21.24 7.70
N ILE A 309 7.50 20.06 7.77
CA ILE A 309 6.94 19.50 9.01
C ILE A 309 8.05 19.32 10.07
N MET A 310 9.24 18.84 9.66
CA MET A 310 10.38 18.68 10.57
C MET A 310 11.10 20.01 10.87
N GLY A 311 10.59 21.15 10.38
CA GLY A 311 10.97 22.51 10.79
C GLY A 311 9.98 23.08 11.81
N VAL A 312 9.48 24.31 11.56
CA VAL A 312 8.44 24.98 12.37
C VAL A 312 7.26 25.37 11.47
N GLY A 313 6.27 24.50 11.38
CA GLY A 313 5.06 24.72 10.58
C GLY A 313 4.02 25.67 11.20
N TYR A 314 4.19 26.09 12.44
CA TYR A 314 3.19 26.83 13.21
C TYR A 314 2.60 28.07 12.52
N TYR A 315 3.37 28.73 11.65
CA TYR A 315 3.04 30.04 11.08
C TYR A 315 2.72 30.00 9.59
N GLN A 316 2.81 28.82 8.97
CA GLN A 316 2.55 28.64 7.53
C GLN A 316 1.24 27.92 7.31
N GLU A 317 0.64 28.13 6.14
CA GLU A 317 -0.64 27.48 5.78
C GLU A 317 -0.43 26.08 5.22
N VAL A 318 0.66 25.89 4.48
CA VAL A 318 1.07 24.62 3.88
C VAL A 318 2.25 24.06 4.65
N THR A 319 2.10 22.88 5.21
CA THR A 319 3.17 22.15 5.88
C THR A 319 3.35 20.80 5.20
N GLN A 320 4.57 20.48 4.80
CA GLN A 320 4.85 19.28 4.01
C GLN A 320 6.11 18.59 4.51
N TRP A 321 6.24 17.29 4.23
CA TRP A 321 7.49 16.56 4.35
C TRP A 321 8.53 17.14 3.41
N SER A 322 9.80 17.03 3.76
CA SER A 322 10.89 17.66 3.02
C SER A 322 12.04 16.67 2.73
N LYS A 323 12.88 17.02 1.80
CA LYS A 323 14.23 16.45 1.61
C LYS A 323 15.28 17.54 1.43
N GLY A 324 15.05 18.70 2.07
CA GLY A 324 15.94 19.83 1.98
C GLY A 324 15.81 20.66 0.71
N GLU A 325 14.61 20.73 0.14
CA GLU A 325 14.32 21.46 -1.11
C GLU A 325 14.03 22.96 -0.87
N TYR A 326 14.72 23.56 0.07
CA TYR A 326 14.64 24.96 0.41
C TYR A 326 16.04 25.57 0.57
N PRO A 327 16.18 26.90 0.54
CA PRO A 327 17.49 27.53 0.58
C PRO A 327 18.28 27.17 1.83
N TYR A 328 19.54 26.79 1.64
CA TYR A 328 20.49 26.52 2.74
C TYR A 328 20.07 25.41 3.70
N ALA A 329 19.31 24.43 3.23
CA ALA A 329 18.90 23.30 4.04
C ALA A 329 20.10 22.62 4.73
N ASN A 330 19.99 22.32 6.01
CA ASN A 330 21.00 21.60 6.78
C ASN A 330 20.72 20.09 6.85
N ASN A 331 19.50 19.67 6.51
CA ASN A 331 19.03 18.29 6.46
C ASN A 331 18.61 17.95 5.02
N LEU A 332 19.03 16.78 4.53
CA LEU A 332 18.71 16.25 3.20
C LEU A 332 18.10 14.86 3.30
N GLN A 333 17.53 14.49 4.45
CA GLN A 333 16.77 13.24 4.57
C GLN A 333 15.57 13.31 3.62
N ASP A 334 15.29 12.20 2.95
CA ASP A 334 14.08 12.06 2.16
C ASP A 334 12.96 11.56 3.09
N ASP A 335 12.23 12.49 3.70
CA ASP A 335 11.25 12.19 4.74
C ASP A 335 10.18 11.23 4.25
N VAL A 336 9.65 11.48 3.04
CA VAL A 336 8.62 10.63 2.42
C VAL A 336 9.15 9.21 2.21
N ALA A 337 10.39 9.07 1.73
CA ALA A 337 10.98 7.74 1.52
C ALA A 337 11.26 7.02 2.85
N ILE A 338 11.67 7.74 3.90
CA ILE A 338 11.95 7.17 5.23
C ILE A 338 10.65 6.67 5.87
N ILE A 339 9.60 7.47 5.89
CA ILE A 339 8.29 7.08 6.43
C ILE A 339 7.73 5.89 5.64
N ALA A 340 7.72 5.97 4.29
CA ALA A 340 7.26 4.90 3.43
C ALA A 340 8.09 3.62 3.54
N GLY A 341 9.38 3.72 3.90
CA GLY A 341 10.25 2.58 4.17
C GLY A 341 9.79 1.75 5.38
N VAL A 342 9.08 2.34 6.32
CA VAL A 342 8.54 1.68 7.52
C VAL A 342 7.08 1.27 7.34
N THR A 343 6.27 2.15 6.77
CA THR A 343 4.80 1.96 6.66
C THR A 343 4.38 1.31 5.35
N GLY A 344 5.08 1.58 4.26
CA GLY A 344 4.60 1.46 2.88
C GLY A 344 3.85 2.73 2.45
N TYR A 345 3.58 2.85 1.17
CA TYR A 345 2.62 3.82 0.65
C TYR A 345 1.21 3.23 0.73
N ARG A 346 0.21 4.09 0.82
CA ARG A 346 -1.19 3.69 0.61
C ARG A 346 -1.32 3.10 -0.80
N VAL A 347 -2.24 2.16 -0.97
CA VAL A 347 -2.55 1.60 -2.29
C VAL A 347 -3.29 2.67 -3.09
N ASP A 348 -2.79 2.98 -4.27
CA ASP A 348 -3.42 3.86 -5.23
C ASP A 348 -4.84 3.34 -5.57
N GLN A 349 -5.82 4.24 -5.53
CA GLN A 349 -7.24 3.94 -5.74
C GLN A 349 -7.71 4.26 -7.15
N HIS A 350 -6.97 5.08 -7.89
CA HIS A 350 -7.27 5.52 -9.24
C HIS A 350 -6.06 5.31 -10.14
N GLY A 351 -6.27 5.05 -11.40
CA GLY A 351 -5.15 4.71 -12.27
C GLY A 351 -4.46 5.93 -12.87
N ASP A 352 -3.14 5.84 -13.05
CA ASP A 352 -2.25 6.92 -13.55
C ASP A 352 -2.23 7.06 -15.07
N THR A 353 -2.95 6.23 -15.79
CA THR A 353 -2.91 6.19 -17.25
C THR A 353 -4.31 6.12 -17.86
N ILE A 354 -4.43 6.52 -19.12
CA ILE A 354 -5.70 6.45 -19.88
C ILE A 354 -6.29 5.04 -19.87
N VAL A 355 -5.46 4.00 -19.87
CA VAL A 355 -5.91 2.60 -19.95
C VAL A 355 -6.57 2.13 -18.66
N ASN A 356 -6.13 2.65 -17.51
CA ASN A 356 -6.64 2.29 -16.19
C ASN A 356 -7.36 3.44 -15.47
N ALA A 357 -7.74 4.49 -16.22
CA ALA A 357 -8.47 5.63 -15.68
C ALA A 357 -9.81 5.21 -15.05
N THR A 358 -10.12 5.78 -13.90
CA THR A 358 -11.37 5.52 -13.18
C THR A 358 -12.56 6.15 -13.92
N ALA A 359 -13.59 5.36 -14.18
CA ALA A 359 -14.78 5.86 -14.90
C ALA A 359 -15.65 6.76 -14.02
N LEU A 360 -15.93 7.97 -14.50
CA LEU A 360 -16.93 8.87 -13.94
C LEU A 360 -18.25 8.73 -14.71
N THR A 361 -19.34 8.56 -14.00
CA THR A 361 -20.66 8.32 -14.60
C THR A 361 -21.64 9.44 -14.26
N GLY A 362 -22.59 9.69 -15.18
CA GLY A 362 -23.62 10.71 -15.00
C GLY A 362 -23.16 12.12 -15.35
N THR A 363 -24.10 13.06 -15.25
CA THR A 363 -23.87 14.48 -15.59
C THR A 363 -23.45 15.35 -14.40
N SER A 364 -23.56 14.82 -13.18
CA SER A 364 -23.06 15.41 -11.94
C SER A 364 -22.06 14.43 -11.33
N VAL A 365 -20.82 14.85 -11.23
CA VAL A 365 -19.70 14.04 -10.73
C VAL A 365 -19.39 14.44 -9.31
N SER A 366 -19.16 13.46 -8.43
CA SER A 366 -18.62 13.64 -7.08
C SER A 366 -17.83 12.40 -6.71
N THR A 367 -16.52 12.57 -6.52
CA THR A 367 -15.58 11.51 -6.09
C THR A 367 -14.47 12.11 -5.23
N SER A 368 -13.58 11.28 -4.73
CA SER A 368 -12.41 11.69 -3.96
C SER A 368 -11.25 10.74 -4.26
N GLY A 369 -10.03 11.17 -4.02
CA GLY A 369 -8.82 10.38 -4.17
C GLY A 369 -7.73 10.85 -3.22
N ILE A 370 -6.58 10.24 -3.33
CA ILE A 370 -5.36 10.58 -2.59
C ILE A 370 -4.20 10.52 -3.60
N ILE A 371 -3.40 11.55 -3.65
CA ILE A 371 -2.11 11.50 -4.34
C ILE A 371 -1.08 10.97 -3.35
N GLU A 372 -0.63 9.73 -3.55
CA GLU A 372 0.26 9.03 -2.61
C GLU A 372 1.75 9.26 -2.91
N ARG A 373 2.07 9.61 -4.13
CA ARG A 373 3.47 9.75 -4.59
C ARG A 373 3.62 10.92 -5.53
N ARG A 374 4.82 11.46 -5.59
CA ARG A 374 5.17 12.51 -6.56
C ARG A 374 4.95 12.13 -8.03
N THR A 375 4.95 10.84 -8.36
CA THR A 375 4.74 10.32 -9.72
C THR A 375 3.32 9.90 -9.99
N ASP A 376 2.48 9.99 -9.01
CA ASP A 376 1.08 9.65 -9.02
C ASP A 376 0.25 10.78 -9.62
N ALA A 377 -0.73 10.42 -10.44
CA ALA A 377 -1.72 11.32 -10.98
C ALA A 377 -3.01 10.55 -11.25
N ASP A 378 -4.04 10.83 -10.48
CA ASP A 378 -5.35 10.16 -10.59
C ASP A 378 -6.06 10.55 -11.89
N LEU A 379 -6.20 9.59 -12.80
CA LEU A 379 -6.93 9.80 -14.05
C LEU A 379 -8.36 9.28 -13.97
N PHE A 380 -9.26 10.14 -14.45
CA PHE A 380 -10.70 9.88 -14.54
C PHE A 380 -11.17 9.94 -15.98
N ALA A 381 -11.87 8.90 -16.45
CA ALA A 381 -12.46 8.83 -17.77
C ALA A 381 -13.96 9.18 -17.72
N PHE A 382 -14.44 10.00 -18.65
CA PHE A 382 -15.86 10.33 -18.76
C PHE A 382 -16.27 10.62 -20.21
N THR A 383 -17.55 10.47 -20.50
CA THR A 383 -18.15 10.90 -21.76
C THR A 383 -19.03 12.11 -21.54
N THR A 384 -19.03 13.02 -22.51
CA THR A 384 -19.82 14.25 -22.45
C THR A 384 -20.37 14.64 -23.81
N GLY A 385 -21.54 15.23 -23.85
CA GLY A 385 -22.05 15.95 -25.02
C GLY A 385 -21.27 17.23 -25.31
N ALA A 386 -21.56 17.89 -26.43
CA ALA A 386 -20.94 19.16 -26.77
C ALA A 386 -21.44 20.31 -25.87
N GLY A 387 -20.53 21.13 -25.37
CA GLY A 387 -20.84 22.26 -24.51
C GLY A 387 -19.72 22.60 -23.55
N THR A 388 -20.02 23.36 -22.51
CA THR A 388 -19.04 23.69 -21.45
C THR A 388 -19.17 22.72 -20.31
N ILE A 389 -18.07 22.02 -20.00
CA ILE A 389 -17.90 21.18 -18.80
C ILE A 389 -17.11 21.94 -17.75
N THR A 390 -17.34 21.60 -16.47
CA THR A 390 -16.61 22.21 -15.36
C THR A 390 -16.29 21.14 -14.32
N PHE A 391 -15.04 21.13 -13.85
CA PHE A 391 -14.58 20.30 -12.75
C PHE A 391 -13.86 21.15 -11.70
N SER A 392 -14.03 20.82 -10.44
CA SER A 392 -13.36 21.45 -9.32
C SER A 392 -12.80 20.39 -8.39
N ALA A 393 -11.50 20.44 -8.14
CA ALA A 393 -10.83 19.60 -7.15
C ALA A 393 -10.38 20.46 -5.97
N VAL A 394 -10.68 20.02 -4.76
CA VAL A 394 -10.40 20.73 -3.52
C VAL A 394 -9.63 19.81 -2.60
N PRO A 395 -8.44 20.22 -2.10
CA PRO A 395 -7.66 19.40 -1.18
C PRO A 395 -8.31 19.33 0.20
N ALA A 396 -7.82 18.43 1.04
CA ALA A 396 -8.37 18.23 2.39
C ALA A 396 -8.26 19.49 3.26
N ALA A 397 -9.32 19.79 3.99
CA ALA A 397 -9.33 20.85 4.99
C ALA A 397 -9.28 20.22 6.40
N PRO A 398 -8.69 20.88 7.39
CA PRO A 398 -8.28 22.31 7.46
C PRO A 398 -6.78 22.56 7.17
N SER A 399 -5.99 21.57 6.80
CA SER A 399 -4.54 21.70 6.58
C SER A 399 -4.13 20.94 5.31
N PRO A 400 -4.40 21.49 4.13
CA PRO A 400 -4.07 20.84 2.87
C PRO A 400 -2.55 20.80 2.65
N ASN A 401 -2.03 19.63 2.30
CA ASN A 401 -0.65 19.43 1.85
C ASN A 401 -0.56 19.33 0.33
N LEU A 402 -1.66 19.00 -0.32
CA LEU A 402 -1.76 18.83 -1.77
C LEU A 402 -2.06 20.17 -2.46
N ASP A 403 -1.23 20.55 -3.41
CA ASP A 403 -1.44 21.65 -4.35
C ASP A 403 -1.88 21.08 -5.69
N ILE A 404 -3.13 21.27 -6.04
CA ILE A 404 -3.81 20.53 -7.11
C ILE A 404 -3.62 21.20 -8.47
N GLN A 405 -3.18 20.43 -9.47
CA GLN A 405 -3.38 20.71 -10.87
C GLN A 405 -4.50 19.84 -11.44
N LEU A 406 -5.40 20.43 -12.23
CA LEU A 406 -6.31 19.71 -13.10
C LEU A 406 -5.83 19.80 -14.55
N ALA A 407 -5.81 18.67 -15.28
CA ALA A 407 -5.50 18.63 -16.69
C ALA A 407 -6.54 17.79 -17.45
N LEU A 408 -7.13 18.39 -18.50
CA LEU A 408 -8.12 17.73 -19.35
C LEU A 408 -7.46 17.26 -20.64
N TYR A 409 -7.68 16.00 -21.00
CA TYR A 409 -7.21 15.38 -22.23
C TYR A 409 -8.38 14.91 -23.09
N ASP A 410 -8.22 14.92 -24.42
CA ASP A 410 -9.18 14.35 -25.36
C ASP A 410 -9.09 12.81 -25.39
N GLY A 411 -9.99 12.17 -26.16
CA GLY A 411 -10.03 10.70 -26.29
C GLY A 411 -8.78 10.08 -26.94
N LEU A 412 -7.89 10.89 -27.51
CA LEU A 412 -6.60 10.47 -28.07
C LEU A 412 -5.43 10.73 -27.10
N GLY A 413 -5.70 11.31 -25.92
CA GLY A 413 -4.69 11.66 -24.93
C GLY A 413 -3.96 12.98 -25.20
N ASN A 414 -4.47 13.84 -26.07
CA ASN A 414 -3.89 15.17 -26.26
C ASN A 414 -4.43 16.13 -25.21
N LEU A 415 -3.56 16.96 -24.63
CA LEU A 415 -3.96 17.98 -23.67
C LEU A 415 -4.90 19.01 -24.33
N VAL A 416 -6.09 19.14 -23.76
CA VAL A 416 -7.07 20.16 -24.16
C VAL A 416 -6.82 21.46 -23.40
N THR A 417 -6.73 21.38 -22.08
CA THR A 417 -6.45 22.52 -21.20
C THR A 417 -6.03 22.03 -19.82
N SER A 418 -5.47 22.92 -19.00
CA SER A 418 -5.16 22.65 -17.60
C SER A 418 -5.44 23.87 -16.74
N ALA A 419 -5.63 23.64 -15.44
CA ALA A 419 -5.79 24.67 -14.41
C ALA A 419 -4.79 24.41 -13.28
N ASN A 420 -4.02 25.45 -12.95
CA ASN A 420 -3.09 25.51 -11.84
C ASN A 420 -3.12 26.93 -11.29
N PRO A 421 -4.10 27.29 -10.44
CA PRO A 421 -4.19 28.62 -9.82
C PRO A 421 -3.10 28.80 -8.75
N ALA A 422 -3.04 29.97 -8.16
CA ALA A 422 -2.15 30.25 -7.02
C ALA A 422 -2.70 29.73 -5.67
N THR A 423 -3.93 29.25 -5.66
CA THR A 423 -4.58 28.55 -4.54
C THR A 423 -4.33 27.06 -4.65
N LEU A 424 -4.49 26.32 -3.58
CA LEU A 424 -4.25 24.88 -3.56
C LEU A 424 -5.35 24.05 -4.24
N ASP A 425 -6.56 24.61 -4.36
CA ASP A 425 -7.67 24.04 -5.12
C ASP A 425 -7.56 24.39 -6.61
N ALA A 426 -8.10 23.56 -7.48
CA ALA A 426 -8.13 23.84 -8.90
C ALA A 426 -9.55 23.71 -9.47
N THR A 427 -9.94 24.66 -10.30
CA THR A 427 -11.19 24.62 -11.08
C THR A 427 -10.87 24.78 -12.56
N LEU A 428 -11.37 23.85 -13.38
CA LEU A 428 -11.18 23.80 -14.81
C LEU A 428 -12.54 23.88 -15.50
N SER A 429 -12.66 24.80 -16.49
CA SER A 429 -13.81 24.87 -17.38
C SER A 429 -13.34 24.85 -18.83
N ALA A 430 -13.98 24.02 -19.65
CA ALA A 430 -13.62 23.86 -21.06
C ALA A 430 -14.87 23.72 -21.95
N ALA A 431 -14.84 24.35 -23.09
CA ALA A 431 -15.80 24.08 -24.16
C ALA A 431 -15.30 22.86 -24.95
N VAL A 432 -16.09 21.80 -24.98
CA VAL A 432 -15.73 20.53 -25.60
C VAL A 432 -16.75 20.12 -26.66
N THR A 433 -16.34 19.28 -27.59
CA THR A 433 -17.23 18.55 -28.48
C THR A 433 -17.75 17.30 -27.80
N GLN A 434 -18.78 16.67 -28.31
CA GLN A 434 -19.23 15.39 -27.85
C GLN A 434 -18.11 14.35 -28.00
N GLY A 435 -17.82 13.58 -26.94
CA GLY A 435 -16.76 12.58 -26.98
C GLY A 435 -16.35 12.09 -25.58
N THR A 436 -15.35 11.21 -25.59
CA THR A 436 -14.66 10.74 -24.38
C THR A 436 -13.51 11.67 -24.05
N TYR A 437 -13.34 11.95 -22.76
CA TYR A 437 -12.29 12.80 -22.22
C TYR A 437 -11.70 12.16 -20.98
N TYR A 438 -10.49 12.60 -20.63
CA TYR A 438 -9.79 12.18 -19.41
C TYR A 438 -9.42 13.42 -18.60
N LEU A 439 -9.69 13.37 -17.31
CA LEU A 439 -9.30 14.39 -16.35
C LEU A 439 -8.23 13.84 -15.44
N ALA A 440 -7.08 14.49 -15.37
CA ALA A 440 -6.04 14.17 -14.40
C ALA A 440 -6.11 15.14 -13.22
N VAL A 441 -5.97 14.60 -12.02
CA VAL A 441 -5.69 15.31 -10.77
C VAL A 441 -4.26 14.97 -10.38
N ASP A 442 -3.41 15.97 -10.24
CA ASP A 442 -1.96 15.80 -9.96
C ASP A 442 -1.54 16.75 -8.83
N GLY A 443 -0.58 16.32 -8.01
CA GLY A 443 0.07 17.14 -7.00
C GLY A 443 1.27 17.89 -7.57
N ILE A 444 1.23 19.21 -7.49
CA ILE A 444 2.30 20.06 -8.03
C ILE A 444 2.80 21.05 -6.97
N GLY A 445 3.79 21.85 -7.34
CA GLY A 445 4.25 22.97 -6.51
C GLY A 445 3.96 24.29 -7.18
N THR A 446 4.02 25.37 -6.39
CA THR A 446 3.78 26.73 -6.90
C THR A 446 4.97 27.33 -7.65
N GLY A 447 6.12 26.62 -7.77
CA GLY A 447 7.25 27.11 -8.54
C GLY A 447 8.66 26.70 -8.04
N ASP A 448 9.57 27.67 -7.97
CA ASP A 448 10.94 27.45 -7.53
C ASP A 448 10.98 27.26 -6.01
N ALA A 449 11.60 26.18 -5.54
CA ALA A 449 11.81 25.89 -4.12
C ALA A 449 12.59 26.97 -3.33
N LEU A 450 13.20 27.95 -4.00
CA LEU A 450 13.84 29.10 -3.36
C LEU A 450 12.85 30.21 -2.97
N THR A 451 11.71 30.30 -3.62
CA THR A 451 10.73 31.37 -3.46
C THR A 451 9.31 30.87 -3.17
N ALA A 452 9.11 29.56 -3.31
CA ALA A 452 7.85 28.85 -3.11
C ALA A 452 8.17 27.40 -2.70
N TYR A 453 7.36 26.42 -3.08
CA TYR A 453 7.64 25.00 -2.88
C TYR A 453 7.48 24.23 -4.20
N ASN A 454 8.16 23.09 -4.30
CA ASN A 454 8.07 22.20 -5.45
C ASN A 454 7.03 21.07 -5.21
N ASP A 455 6.95 20.14 -6.16
CA ASP A 455 6.02 19.02 -6.15
C ASP A 455 6.45 17.83 -5.26
N TYR A 456 7.55 17.92 -4.49
CA TYR A 456 8.10 16.77 -3.76
C TYR A 456 7.12 16.12 -2.80
N ALA A 457 6.47 16.91 -1.97
CA ALA A 457 5.51 16.44 -0.99
C ALA A 457 4.15 17.15 -1.13
N SER A 458 3.80 17.56 -2.35
CA SER A 458 2.45 17.93 -2.71
C SER A 458 1.60 16.67 -2.86
N LEU A 459 1.35 16.03 -1.73
CA LEU A 459 0.69 14.74 -1.58
C LEU A 459 -0.47 14.88 -0.61
N GLY A 460 -1.54 14.10 -0.77
CA GLY A 460 -2.65 14.15 0.16
C GLY A 460 -4.00 13.93 -0.51
N GLN A 461 -5.04 14.16 0.26
CA GLN A 461 -6.42 13.88 -0.10
C GLN A 461 -7.04 15.01 -0.92
N PHE A 462 -7.91 14.65 -1.86
CA PHE A 462 -8.75 15.60 -2.59
C PHE A 462 -10.20 15.13 -2.72
N SER A 463 -11.10 16.09 -2.93
CA SER A 463 -12.46 15.85 -3.42
C SER A 463 -12.61 16.46 -4.82
N LEU A 464 -13.18 15.70 -5.75
CA LEU A 464 -13.45 16.12 -7.12
C LEU A 464 -14.96 16.21 -7.35
N THR A 465 -15.42 17.36 -7.80
CA THR A 465 -16.79 17.57 -8.23
C THR A 465 -16.80 18.12 -9.66
N GLY A 466 -17.87 17.87 -10.40
CA GLY A 466 -17.95 18.37 -11.76
C GLY A 466 -19.30 18.21 -12.41
N THR A 467 -19.44 18.82 -13.57
CA THR A 467 -20.61 18.69 -14.44
C THR A 467 -20.19 18.39 -15.85
N THR A 468 -20.86 17.40 -16.45
CA THR A 468 -20.75 17.06 -17.86
C THR A 468 -22.07 17.34 -18.58
N ILE A 469 -22.05 17.32 -19.89
CA ILE A 469 -23.24 17.55 -20.73
C ILE A 469 -23.85 16.16 -21.06
N PRO A 470 -25.19 15.99 -21.02
CA PRO A 470 -25.81 14.77 -21.51
C PRO A 470 -25.40 14.47 -22.96
N VAL A 471 -25.03 13.23 -23.20
CA VAL A 471 -24.70 12.78 -24.56
C VAL A 471 -26.01 12.56 -25.32
N ASN A 472 -26.13 13.18 -26.49
CA ASN A 472 -27.27 12.98 -27.40
C ASN A 472 -26.87 11.95 -28.45
N GLY A 473 -27.63 10.88 -28.58
CA GLY A 473 -27.40 9.80 -29.54
C GLY A 473 -28.05 8.50 -29.07
N VAL A 474 -27.99 7.49 -29.90
CA VAL A 474 -28.42 6.12 -29.57
C VAL A 474 -27.17 5.32 -29.24
N ALA A 475 -27.15 4.73 -28.05
CA ALA A 475 -26.00 3.91 -27.64
C ALA A 475 -25.78 2.76 -28.61
N PRO A 476 -24.52 2.40 -28.91
CA PRO A 476 -24.20 1.27 -29.77
C PRO A 476 -24.64 -0.04 -29.13
N ILE A 477 -24.72 -1.09 -29.92
CA ILE A 477 -25.07 -2.44 -29.49
C ILE A 477 -23.80 -3.29 -29.58
N ALA A 478 -23.38 -3.83 -28.45
CA ALA A 478 -22.30 -4.81 -28.40
C ALA A 478 -22.83 -6.19 -28.80
N VAL A 479 -22.02 -6.96 -29.54
CA VAL A 479 -22.20 -8.39 -29.79
C VAL A 479 -20.89 -9.08 -29.47
N ALA A 480 -20.88 -9.81 -28.34
CA ALA A 480 -19.74 -10.59 -27.89
C ALA A 480 -19.88 -12.03 -28.38
N ASP A 481 -18.97 -12.48 -29.21
CA ASP A 481 -18.91 -13.87 -29.67
C ASP A 481 -17.50 -14.44 -29.47
N ALA A 482 -17.40 -15.77 -29.49
CA ALA A 482 -16.12 -16.48 -29.44
C ALA A 482 -16.12 -17.64 -30.42
N SER A 483 -15.07 -17.72 -31.26
CA SER A 483 -14.88 -18.87 -32.12
C SER A 483 -14.61 -20.13 -31.26
N ALA A 484 -15.20 -21.28 -31.68
CA ALA A 484 -14.97 -22.54 -31.00
C ALA A 484 -13.47 -22.89 -30.94
N PRO A 485 -13.01 -23.50 -29.83
CA PRO A 485 -13.84 -24.04 -28.74
C PRO A 485 -14.04 -23.04 -27.58
N THR A 486 -15.29 -22.81 -27.18
CA THR A 486 -15.67 -22.11 -25.94
C THR A 486 -15.62 -23.03 -24.71
N THR A 487 -15.39 -24.33 -24.94
CA THR A 487 -15.20 -25.35 -23.90
C THR A 487 -13.98 -26.20 -24.25
N GLY A 488 -13.05 -26.37 -23.33
CA GLY A 488 -11.85 -27.16 -23.56
C GLY A 488 -11.01 -27.38 -22.32
N ILE A 489 -9.87 -28.04 -22.47
CA ILE A 489 -8.93 -28.33 -21.38
C ILE A 489 -7.91 -27.19 -21.26
N ALA A 490 -7.56 -26.84 -20.04
CA ALA A 490 -6.51 -25.85 -19.79
C ALA A 490 -5.11 -26.31 -20.28
N PRO A 491 -4.28 -25.45 -20.93
CA PRO A 491 -4.59 -24.08 -21.32
C PRO A 491 -5.51 -24.04 -22.58
N LEU A 492 -6.56 -23.22 -22.53
CA LEU A 492 -7.53 -23.09 -23.63
C LEU A 492 -7.34 -21.70 -24.30
N ALA A 493 -6.94 -21.68 -25.55
CA ALA A 493 -6.91 -20.46 -26.36
C ALA A 493 -8.28 -20.26 -27.03
N VAL A 494 -8.83 -19.05 -26.85
CA VAL A 494 -10.12 -18.62 -27.38
C VAL A 494 -9.91 -17.35 -28.19
N THR A 495 -10.45 -17.30 -29.39
CA THR A 495 -10.49 -16.08 -30.21
C THR A 495 -11.86 -15.43 -30.04
N PHE A 496 -11.89 -14.23 -29.51
CA PHE A 496 -13.10 -13.43 -29.35
C PHE A 496 -13.40 -12.65 -30.62
N SER A 497 -14.64 -12.29 -30.81
CA SER A 497 -15.11 -11.54 -31.96
C SER A 497 -16.16 -10.52 -31.54
N SER A 498 -15.98 -9.28 -31.96
CA SER A 498 -16.98 -8.22 -31.87
C SER A 498 -17.84 -8.09 -33.14
N THR A 499 -17.74 -9.03 -34.06
CA THR A 499 -18.47 -8.99 -35.33
C THR A 499 -19.98 -9.00 -35.10
N GLY A 500 -20.68 -8.03 -35.66
CA GLY A 500 -22.11 -7.83 -35.43
C GLY A 500 -22.42 -6.69 -34.45
N SER A 501 -21.42 -6.19 -33.71
CA SER A 501 -21.57 -4.94 -32.96
C SER A 501 -21.79 -3.79 -33.95
N TYR A 502 -22.73 -2.91 -33.64
CA TYR A 502 -23.05 -1.78 -34.51
C TYR A 502 -23.58 -0.59 -33.70
N ASP A 503 -23.47 0.57 -34.30
CA ASP A 503 -24.03 1.81 -33.79
C ASP A 503 -25.20 2.23 -34.70
N PRO A 504 -26.43 2.44 -34.13
CA PRO A 504 -27.60 2.77 -34.94
C PRO A 504 -27.54 4.12 -35.64
N ASP A 505 -26.79 5.09 -35.13
CA ASP A 505 -26.72 6.47 -35.62
C ASP A 505 -25.30 7.01 -35.85
N GLY A 506 -24.27 6.13 -35.71
CA GLY A 506 -22.87 6.49 -35.89
C GLY A 506 -21.96 5.33 -36.25
N THR A 507 -20.78 5.27 -35.62
CA THR A 507 -19.76 4.24 -35.83
C THR A 507 -19.13 3.86 -34.51
N ILE A 508 -18.75 2.59 -34.32
CA ILE A 508 -18.01 2.12 -33.15
C ILE A 508 -16.59 2.70 -33.19
N ALA A 509 -16.20 3.42 -32.16
CA ALA A 509 -14.88 4.06 -31.99
C ALA A 509 -13.92 3.22 -31.14
N ALA A 510 -14.43 2.47 -30.15
CA ALA A 510 -13.59 1.65 -29.25
C ALA A 510 -14.27 0.35 -28.82
N TYR A 511 -13.43 -0.60 -28.40
CA TYR A 511 -13.83 -1.90 -27.85
C TYR A 511 -13.19 -2.06 -26.48
N ASP A 512 -13.93 -2.65 -25.54
CA ASP A 512 -13.44 -2.97 -24.21
C ASP A 512 -13.91 -4.38 -23.84
N TRP A 513 -12.96 -5.31 -23.80
CA TRP A 513 -13.15 -6.70 -23.42
C TRP A 513 -12.66 -6.91 -21.99
N ASP A 514 -13.53 -7.44 -21.14
CA ASP A 514 -13.16 -8.11 -19.89
C ASP A 514 -13.27 -9.63 -20.11
N PHE A 515 -12.20 -10.38 -19.86
CA PHE A 515 -12.17 -11.83 -20.06
C PHE A 515 -12.71 -12.62 -18.86
N GLY A 516 -13.15 -11.96 -17.80
CA GLY A 516 -13.70 -12.58 -16.59
C GLY A 516 -12.64 -13.25 -15.69
N ASP A 517 -11.35 -13.00 -15.95
CA ASP A 517 -10.23 -13.48 -15.14
C ASP A 517 -9.38 -12.31 -14.58
N GLY A 518 -9.89 -11.07 -14.61
CA GLY A 518 -9.20 -9.87 -14.19
C GLY A 518 -8.26 -9.26 -15.25
N THR A 519 -8.33 -9.74 -16.49
CA THR A 519 -7.59 -9.20 -17.63
C THR A 519 -8.53 -8.78 -18.75
N GLY A 520 -8.13 -7.81 -19.57
CA GLY A 520 -8.94 -7.26 -20.65
C GLY A 520 -8.16 -7.01 -21.94
N SER A 521 -8.85 -6.45 -22.95
CA SER A 521 -8.27 -6.07 -24.23
C SER A 521 -9.11 -4.99 -24.93
N THR A 522 -8.44 -4.05 -25.59
CA THR A 522 -9.09 -3.04 -26.45
C THR A 522 -9.12 -3.40 -27.93
N ALA A 523 -8.61 -4.57 -28.30
CA ALA A 523 -8.67 -5.05 -29.68
C ALA A 523 -10.10 -5.50 -30.04
N ALA A 524 -10.55 -5.22 -31.27
CA ALA A 524 -11.87 -5.65 -31.72
C ALA A 524 -12.07 -7.17 -31.65
N ASN A 525 -11.05 -7.96 -32.00
CA ASN A 525 -11.11 -9.42 -32.04
C ASN A 525 -9.85 -10.01 -31.34
N PRO A 526 -9.78 -10.00 -30.00
CA PRO A 526 -8.61 -10.47 -29.27
C PRO A 526 -8.53 -11.99 -29.20
N VAL A 527 -7.33 -12.50 -28.94
CA VAL A 527 -7.09 -13.90 -28.57
C VAL A 527 -6.68 -13.96 -27.11
N LYS A 528 -7.38 -14.77 -26.33
CA LYS A 528 -7.10 -15.00 -24.91
C LYS A 528 -6.80 -16.47 -24.64
N THR A 529 -5.77 -16.73 -23.84
CA THR A 529 -5.47 -18.07 -23.34
C THR A 529 -5.79 -18.17 -21.86
N TYR A 530 -6.73 -19.04 -21.49
CA TYR A 530 -7.08 -19.34 -20.11
C TYR A 530 -6.21 -20.50 -19.60
N SER A 531 -5.32 -20.21 -18.67
CA SER A 531 -4.35 -21.17 -18.14
C SER A 531 -4.89 -22.01 -16.98
N ALA A 532 -5.90 -21.54 -16.27
CA ALA A 532 -6.52 -22.25 -15.15
C ALA A 532 -7.90 -22.81 -15.52
N PRO A 533 -8.30 -23.95 -14.95
CA PRO A 533 -9.68 -24.44 -15.07
C PRO A 533 -10.66 -23.51 -14.35
N GLY A 534 -11.83 -23.31 -14.95
CA GLY A 534 -12.87 -22.43 -14.40
C GLY A 534 -13.96 -22.17 -15.41
N THR A 535 -15.01 -21.49 -14.99
CA THR A 535 -16.01 -20.91 -15.86
C THR A 535 -15.79 -19.41 -15.84
N TYR A 536 -15.50 -18.84 -16.99
CA TYR A 536 -15.24 -17.42 -17.17
C TYR A 536 -16.38 -16.80 -17.97
N THR A 537 -16.88 -15.67 -17.53
CA THR A 537 -17.84 -14.87 -18.29
C THR A 537 -17.08 -13.69 -18.86
N ALA A 538 -16.74 -13.79 -20.15
CA ALA A 538 -16.15 -12.67 -20.84
C ALA A 538 -17.25 -11.69 -21.27
N SER A 539 -16.96 -10.39 -21.22
CA SER A 539 -17.89 -9.35 -21.63
C SER A 539 -17.25 -8.36 -22.60
N LEU A 540 -18.07 -7.80 -23.46
CA LEU A 540 -17.70 -6.73 -24.40
C LEU A 540 -18.58 -5.52 -24.15
N VAL A 541 -17.95 -4.37 -23.99
CA VAL A 541 -18.55 -3.05 -24.12
C VAL A 541 -17.97 -2.40 -25.37
N VAL A 542 -18.80 -1.74 -26.19
CA VAL A 542 -18.35 -0.92 -27.32
C VAL A 542 -18.76 0.52 -27.11
N VAL A 543 -17.91 1.44 -27.55
CA VAL A 543 -18.14 2.89 -27.45
C VAL A 543 -18.26 3.45 -28.87
N ASP A 544 -19.26 4.30 -29.11
CA ASP A 544 -19.47 4.95 -30.39
C ASP A 544 -18.58 6.19 -30.60
N ASN A 545 -18.65 6.78 -31.76
CA ASN A 545 -17.96 8.02 -32.09
C ASN A 545 -18.52 9.26 -31.38
N SER A 546 -19.63 9.11 -30.66
CA SER A 546 -20.26 10.12 -29.80
C SER A 546 -19.83 9.95 -28.32
N GLY A 547 -19.14 8.86 -28.00
CA GLY A 547 -18.71 8.53 -26.65
C GLY A 547 -19.77 7.79 -25.81
N LEU A 548 -20.89 7.34 -26.41
CA LEU A 548 -21.85 6.49 -25.71
C LEU A 548 -21.34 5.04 -25.66
N ALA A 549 -21.49 4.42 -24.50
CA ALA A 549 -21.15 3.02 -24.31
C ALA A 549 -22.40 2.14 -24.43
N SER A 550 -22.22 0.95 -25.00
CA SER A 550 -23.24 -0.09 -25.02
C SER A 550 -23.48 -0.67 -23.63
N THR A 551 -24.59 -1.36 -23.45
CA THR A 551 -24.66 -2.38 -22.41
C THR A 551 -23.66 -3.49 -22.73
N ALA A 552 -23.07 -4.11 -21.70
CA ALA A 552 -22.18 -5.25 -21.88
C ALA A 552 -22.95 -6.45 -22.47
N ASP A 553 -22.39 -7.06 -23.52
CA ASP A 553 -22.79 -8.39 -23.99
C ASP A 553 -21.76 -9.43 -23.53
N THR A 554 -22.18 -10.68 -23.33
CA THR A 554 -21.34 -11.66 -22.66
C THR A 554 -21.27 -13.01 -23.37
N VAL A 555 -20.12 -13.67 -23.25
CA VAL A 555 -19.90 -15.04 -23.71
C VAL A 555 -19.25 -15.88 -22.61
N VAL A 556 -19.76 -17.12 -22.42
CA VAL A 556 -19.26 -18.01 -21.37
C VAL A 556 -18.23 -18.98 -21.93
N ILE A 557 -17.07 -19.02 -21.25
CA ILE A 557 -15.96 -19.95 -21.56
C ILE A 557 -15.81 -20.94 -20.41
N VAL A 558 -15.80 -22.25 -20.76
CA VAL A 558 -15.65 -23.34 -19.78
C VAL A 558 -14.30 -24.03 -19.97
N VAL A 559 -13.39 -23.80 -19.06
CA VAL A 559 -12.06 -24.40 -19.06
C VAL A 559 -12.03 -25.57 -18.09
N GLN A 560 -11.80 -26.75 -18.60
CA GLN A 560 -11.81 -27.98 -17.84
C GLN A 560 -10.42 -28.34 -17.34
N ASN A 561 -10.35 -29.08 -16.23
CA ASN A 561 -9.11 -29.71 -15.80
C ASN A 561 -8.67 -30.76 -16.83
N ASN A 562 -7.37 -30.83 -17.08
CA ASN A 562 -6.78 -31.95 -17.80
C ASN A 562 -6.99 -33.23 -16.97
N ALA A 563 -7.95 -34.03 -17.38
CA ALA A 563 -8.24 -35.27 -16.69
C ALA A 563 -7.08 -36.24 -16.89
N VAL A 564 -6.47 -36.71 -15.81
CA VAL A 564 -5.34 -37.64 -15.86
C VAL A 564 -5.70 -39.02 -15.31
N LEU A 565 -5.00 -40.01 -15.83
CA LEU A 565 -5.04 -41.40 -15.35
C LEU A 565 -3.69 -41.80 -14.79
N TYR A 566 -3.70 -42.66 -13.79
CA TYR A 566 -2.49 -43.29 -13.26
C TYR A 566 -2.76 -44.66 -12.70
N VAL A 567 -1.69 -45.49 -12.55
CA VAL A 567 -1.78 -46.79 -11.90
C VAL A 567 -1.88 -46.61 -10.39
N GLY A 568 -3.01 -47.00 -9.81
CA GLY A 568 -3.24 -46.94 -8.38
C GLY A 568 -2.72 -48.17 -7.63
N ASN A 569 -2.61 -49.32 -8.30
CA ASN A 569 -2.07 -50.56 -7.73
C ASN A 569 -1.91 -51.63 -8.80
N ILE A 570 -0.94 -52.53 -8.64
CA ILE A 570 -0.79 -53.79 -9.41
C ILE A 570 -0.78 -54.95 -8.40
N ALA A 571 -1.85 -55.73 -8.32
CA ALA A 571 -1.92 -56.87 -7.43
C ALA A 571 -1.54 -58.16 -8.17
N MET A 572 -0.53 -58.86 -7.71
CA MET A 572 -0.04 -60.09 -8.28
C MET A 572 -0.59 -61.33 -7.56
N THR A 573 -1.09 -62.28 -8.31
CA THR A 573 -1.47 -63.63 -7.79
C THR A 573 -0.78 -64.71 -8.57
N LEU A 574 -0.39 -65.81 -7.90
CA LEU A 574 0.23 -66.97 -8.50
C LEU A 574 -0.76 -68.13 -8.55
N SER A 575 -0.87 -68.76 -9.68
CA SER A 575 -1.60 -70.02 -9.84
C SER A 575 -0.66 -71.15 -10.25
N SER A 576 -0.84 -72.34 -9.67
CA SER A 576 -0.06 -73.51 -10.01
C SER A 576 -0.97 -74.73 -10.28
N ASN A 577 -0.61 -75.56 -11.25
CA ASN A 577 -1.22 -76.82 -11.52
C ASN A 577 -0.19 -77.79 -12.14
N ARG A 578 -0.64 -79.00 -12.61
CA ARG A 578 0.25 -79.99 -13.25
C ARG A 578 0.99 -79.48 -14.49
N GLN A 579 0.52 -78.38 -15.11
CA GLN A 579 1.14 -77.78 -16.30
C GLN A 579 2.19 -76.66 -15.91
N GLY A 580 2.33 -76.35 -14.62
CA GLY A 580 3.30 -75.35 -14.13
C GLY A 580 2.64 -74.16 -13.48
N TYR A 581 3.38 -73.04 -13.45
CA TYR A 581 3.02 -71.77 -12.79
C TYR A 581 2.55 -70.74 -13.82
N ALA A 582 1.59 -69.91 -13.43
CA ALA A 582 1.21 -68.72 -14.16
C ALA A 582 0.88 -67.63 -13.15
N ALA A 583 1.25 -66.39 -13.45
CA ALA A 583 0.92 -65.20 -12.62
C ALA A 583 -0.23 -64.42 -13.28
N THR A 584 -1.06 -63.83 -12.45
CA THR A 584 -2.04 -62.82 -12.87
C THR A 584 -1.75 -61.49 -12.19
N ALA A 585 -1.55 -60.46 -12.99
CA ALA A 585 -1.43 -59.08 -12.57
C ALA A 585 -2.78 -58.37 -12.73
N THR A 586 -3.33 -57.85 -11.67
CA THR A 586 -4.55 -57.05 -11.67
C THR A 586 -4.18 -55.58 -11.47
N VAL A 587 -4.26 -54.81 -12.55
CA VAL A 587 -3.93 -53.36 -12.56
C VAL A 587 -5.17 -52.57 -12.24
N THR A 588 -5.06 -51.67 -11.25
CA THR A 588 -6.12 -50.71 -10.88
C THR A 588 -5.78 -49.35 -11.46
N VAL A 589 -6.69 -48.76 -12.22
CA VAL A 589 -6.55 -47.43 -12.80
C VAL A 589 -7.39 -46.43 -12.01
N ARG A 590 -6.78 -45.32 -11.68
CA ARG A 590 -7.43 -44.21 -10.97
C ARG A 590 -7.28 -42.89 -11.76
N ASN A 591 -8.22 -41.97 -11.55
CA ASN A 591 -8.13 -40.59 -12.05
C ASN A 591 -7.48 -39.66 -11.02
N GLN A 592 -7.32 -38.39 -11.36
CA GLN A 592 -6.72 -37.35 -10.52
C GLN A 592 -7.36 -37.20 -9.12
N ASN A 593 -8.62 -37.60 -8.99
CA ASN A 593 -9.39 -37.55 -7.73
C ASN A 593 -9.33 -38.88 -6.95
N GLY A 594 -8.52 -39.84 -7.42
CA GLY A 594 -8.41 -41.16 -6.81
C GLY A 594 -9.58 -42.11 -7.12
N ALA A 595 -10.56 -41.69 -7.92
CA ALA A 595 -11.69 -42.54 -8.30
C ALA A 595 -11.26 -43.64 -9.30
N LEU A 596 -11.90 -44.79 -9.20
CA LEU A 596 -11.69 -45.92 -10.11
C LEU A 596 -12.19 -45.59 -11.53
N VAL A 597 -11.42 -45.95 -12.56
CA VAL A 597 -11.74 -45.59 -13.96
C VAL A 597 -12.04 -46.82 -14.79
N PRO A 598 -13.31 -47.06 -15.19
CA PRO A 598 -13.68 -48.10 -16.12
C PRO A 598 -13.33 -47.74 -17.57
N ASN A 599 -13.26 -48.73 -18.44
CA ASN A 599 -13.04 -48.63 -19.89
C ASN A 599 -11.69 -48.01 -20.29
N ALA A 600 -10.76 -47.79 -19.38
CA ALA A 600 -9.40 -47.37 -19.71
C ALA A 600 -8.61 -48.57 -20.26
N THR A 601 -8.00 -48.41 -21.43
CA THR A 601 -7.16 -49.48 -22.02
C THR A 601 -5.77 -49.42 -21.38
N VAL A 602 -5.42 -50.43 -20.59
CA VAL A 602 -4.11 -50.62 -19.99
C VAL A 602 -3.27 -51.50 -20.94
N ALA A 603 -2.10 -51.01 -21.30
CA ALA A 603 -1.05 -51.73 -21.99
C ALA A 603 0.06 -52.11 -21.01
N GLY A 604 0.53 -53.33 -21.07
CA GLY A 604 1.60 -53.82 -20.22
C GLY A 604 2.40 -54.97 -20.82
N ARG A 605 3.50 -55.31 -20.18
CA ARG A 605 4.41 -56.38 -20.60
C ARG A 605 4.79 -57.28 -19.42
N TRP A 606 4.86 -58.56 -19.74
CA TRP A 606 5.48 -59.57 -18.88
C TRP A 606 6.99 -59.63 -19.11
N SER A 607 7.75 -59.87 -18.06
CA SER A 607 9.18 -60.15 -18.07
C SER A 607 9.55 -61.13 -16.96
N GLY A 608 10.77 -61.64 -16.95
CA GLY A 608 11.23 -62.70 -16.03
C GLY A 608 10.92 -64.08 -16.59
N LEU A 609 10.14 -64.90 -15.89
CA LEU A 609 9.83 -66.27 -16.29
C LEU A 609 9.09 -66.41 -17.63
N THR A 610 8.32 -65.43 -18.01
CA THR A 610 7.64 -65.32 -19.29
C THR A 610 7.76 -63.92 -19.85
N THR A 611 7.68 -63.80 -21.17
CA THR A 611 7.69 -62.52 -21.86
C THR A 611 6.44 -62.38 -22.70
N GLY A 612 6.02 -61.15 -22.97
CA GLY A 612 4.87 -60.86 -23.84
C GLY A 612 4.26 -59.50 -23.48
N THR A 613 3.57 -58.93 -24.45
CA THR A 613 2.81 -57.67 -24.28
C THR A 613 1.30 -58.00 -24.34
N ALA A 614 0.51 -57.26 -23.60
CA ALA A 614 -0.94 -57.39 -23.64
C ALA A 614 -1.60 -56.04 -23.37
N SER A 615 -2.77 -55.82 -23.94
CA SER A 615 -3.62 -54.68 -23.65
C SER A 615 -5.02 -55.15 -23.28
N ARG A 616 -5.63 -54.51 -22.26
CA ARG A 616 -6.98 -54.85 -21.82
C ARG A 616 -7.67 -53.63 -21.23
N ALA A 617 -8.95 -53.48 -21.51
CA ALA A 617 -9.75 -52.42 -20.89
C ALA A 617 -10.09 -52.78 -19.44
N THR A 618 -10.13 -51.76 -18.58
CA THR A 618 -10.61 -51.88 -17.20
C THR A 618 -12.12 -52.13 -17.19
N GLY A 619 -12.56 -53.04 -16.34
CA GLY A 619 -13.98 -53.29 -16.08
C GLY A 619 -14.61 -52.21 -15.19
N THR A 620 -15.88 -52.42 -14.76
CA THR A 620 -16.66 -51.48 -13.93
C THR A 620 -15.99 -51.12 -12.60
N ARG A 621 -15.06 -51.96 -12.12
CA ARG A 621 -14.27 -51.70 -10.89
C ARG A 621 -12.94 -51.01 -11.16
N GLY A 622 -12.72 -50.46 -12.37
CA GLY A 622 -11.47 -49.78 -12.74
C GLY A 622 -10.25 -50.71 -12.77
N THR A 623 -10.44 -52.04 -12.95
CA THR A 623 -9.34 -53.02 -12.94
C THR A 623 -9.23 -53.76 -14.24
N ALA A 624 -8.01 -54.08 -14.68
CA ALA A 624 -7.69 -54.95 -15.81
C ALA A 624 -6.76 -56.07 -15.35
N ALA A 625 -7.12 -57.34 -15.64
CA ALA A 625 -6.34 -58.51 -15.26
C ALA A 625 -5.59 -59.10 -16.46
N PHE A 626 -4.30 -59.37 -16.26
CA PHE A 626 -3.37 -59.92 -17.26
C PHE A 626 -2.80 -61.23 -16.73
N THR A 627 -2.95 -62.31 -17.49
CA THR A 627 -2.39 -63.59 -17.06
C THR A 627 -1.21 -63.96 -17.96
N SER A 628 -0.10 -64.30 -17.33
CA SER A 628 1.13 -64.71 -18.01
C SER A 628 0.94 -66.08 -18.77
N ALA A 629 1.81 -66.37 -19.70
CA ALA A 629 1.98 -67.69 -20.16
C ALA A 629 2.36 -68.65 -19.01
N ARG A 630 1.99 -69.89 -19.08
CA ARG A 630 2.33 -70.92 -18.07
C ARG A 630 3.72 -71.46 -18.33
N THR A 631 4.52 -71.65 -17.27
CA THR A 631 5.86 -72.27 -17.36
C THR A 631 6.10 -73.25 -16.20
N ARG A 632 6.93 -74.26 -16.46
CA ARG A 632 7.39 -75.20 -15.43
C ARG A 632 8.64 -74.73 -14.68
N THR A 633 9.29 -73.67 -15.19
CA THR A 633 10.48 -73.11 -14.59
C THR A 633 10.12 -72.27 -13.34
N ARG A 634 10.92 -72.39 -12.26
CA ARG A 634 10.78 -71.57 -11.10
C ARG A 634 11.57 -70.27 -11.26
N GLY A 635 11.08 -69.20 -10.65
CA GLY A 635 11.66 -67.84 -10.71
C GLY A 635 10.61 -66.77 -10.47
N THR A 636 10.82 -65.60 -11.02
CA THR A 636 9.96 -64.44 -10.81
C THR A 636 9.21 -64.04 -12.09
N PHE A 637 7.93 -63.80 -11.97
CA PHE A 637 7.12 -63.12 -12.99
C PHE A 637 7.06 -61.64 -12.63
N THR A 638 7.32 -60.77 -13.57
CA THR A 638 7.17 -59.31 -13.40
C THR A 638 6.21 -58.80 -14.47
N PHE A 639 5.25 -57.98 -14.04
CA PHE A 639 4.37 -57.26 -14.94
C PHE A 639 4.62 -55.76 -14.83
N THR A 640 4.82 -55.10 -15.98
CA THR A 640 5.07 -53.63 -16.05
C THR A 640 4.00 -52.99 -16.92
N VAL A 641 3.31 -51.97 -16.44
CA VAL A 641 2.40 -51.14 -17.23
C VAL A 641 3.25 -50.22 -18.12
N THR A 642 2.96 -50.22 -19.42
CA THR A 642 3.65 -49.41 -20.42
C THR A 642 2.84 -48.22 -20.90
N GLY A 643 1.52 -48.20 -20.66
CA GLY A 643 0.66 -47.09 -21.02
C GLY A 643 -0.79 -47.31 -20.59
N ILE A 644 -1.53 -46.22 -20.48
CA ILE A 644 -2.98 -46.23 -20.25
C ILE A 644 -3.60 -45.24 -21.22
N THR A 645 -4.66 -45.64 -21.95
CA THR A 645 -5.38 -44.74 -22.85
C THR A 645 -6.89 -44.76 -22.57
N LEU A 646 -7.50 -43.60 -22.57
CA LEU A 646 -8.93 -43.36 -22.51
C LEU A 646 -9.22 -42.01 -23.12
N SER A 647 -10.25 -41.89 -23.97
CA SER A 647 -10.65 -40.61 -24.55
C SER A 647 -10.96 -39.58 -23.45
N GLY A 648 -10.45 -38.37 -23.58
CA GLY A 648 -10.62 -37.29 -22.57
C GLY A 648 -9.67 -37.35 -21.37
N TYR A 649 -8.69 -38.29 -21.37
CA TYR A 649 -7.71 -38.44 -20.30
C TYR A 649 -6.28 -38.52 -20.85
N THR A 650 -5.33 -38.03 -20.06
CA THR A 650 -3.88 -38.17 -20.30
C THR A 650 -3.28 -39.12 -19.26
N TYR A 651 -2.50 -40.11 -19.70
CA TYR A 651 -1.77 -40.96 -18.77
C TYR A 651 -0.60 -40.21 -18.15
N ALA A 652 -0.57 -40.17 -16.81
CA ALA A 652 0.46 -39.49 -16.02
C ALA A 652 1.31 -40.51 -15.26
N PRO A 653 2.37 -41.11 -15.88
CA PRO A 653 3.17 -42.15 -15.26
C PRO A 653 3.92 -41.71 -14.02
N THR A 654 4.21 -40.40 -13.87
CA THR A 654 4.85 -39.83 -12.67
C THR A 654 3.94 -39.86 -11.44
N ARG A 655 2.63 -40.09 -11.61
CA ARG A 655 1.65 -40.23 -10.52
C ARG A 655 1.34 -41.68 -10.16
N ASN A 656 1.94 -42.66 -10.87
CA ASN A 656 1.72 -44.08 -10.54
C ASN A 656 2.16 -44.36 -9.10
N VAL A 657 1.34 -45.04 -8.34
CA VAL A 657 1.72 -45.60 -7.03
C VAL A 657 2.77 -46.68 -7.25
N GLU A 658 2.60 -47.47 -8.34
CA GLU A 658 3.60 -48.41 -8.83
C GLU A 658 3.46 -48.58 -10.34
N THR A 659 4.56 -48.82 -11.03
CA THR A 659 4.58 -49.04 -12.49
C THR A 659 4.77 -50.53 -12.84
N SER A 660 5.35 -51.30 -11.93
CA SER A 660 5.57 -52.73 -12.07
C SER A 660 5.45 -53.45 -10.73
N ASP A 661 4.98 -54.68 -10.75
CA ASP A 661 4.99 -55.58 -9.59
C ASP A 661 5.44 -56.99 -10.00
N SER A 662 5.89 -57.78 -9.03
CA SER A 662 6.52 -59.07 -9.22
C SER A 662 6.05 -60.11 -8.22
N ILE A 663 5.92 -61.38 -8.71
CA ILE A 663 5.62 -62.50 -7.84
C ILE A 663 6.54 -63.69 -8.17
N ALA A 664 7.11 -64.30 -7.12
CA ALA A 664 8.00 -65.45 -7.27
C ALA A 664 7.22 -66.77 -7.09
N THR A 665 7.61 -67.81 -7.84
CA THR A 665 7.18 -69.17 -7.54
C THR A 665 7.87 -69.67 -6.29
N ARG A 666 7.13 -70.18 -5.33
CA ARG A 666 7.64 -70.78 -4.12
C ARG A 666 8.13 -72.19 -4.36
#